data_b2ac0d075b625d1b02e783411fec61b2
#
_entry.id   b2ac0d075b625d1b02e783411fec61b2
#
_cell.length_a   1.000
_cell.length_b   1.000
_cell.length_c   1.000
_cell.angle_alpha   90.00
_cell.angle_beta   90.00
_cell.angle_gamma   90.00
#
_symmetry.space_group_name_H-M   'P 1'
#
loop_
_entity.id
_entity.type
_entity.pdbx_description
1 polymer ?
#
loop_
_entity_poly.entity_id
_entity_poly.type
_entity_poly.pdbx_seq_one_letter_code
_entity_poly.pdbx_strand_id
1 'polypeptide(L)'
;MRRLFLVLVSWIPLSILAQQAKDTSGTHTLPQVTVTGIKAIRGTGYMPDIKEGIIYAGKKNEVILVDSLDANKAINNTRQILGRIPGLNVVETEESGFTANGIATRGLNPNQSIEMNTRQNGYNISADVYGYNEAYYIPPMEAVSRIEMVRGAASLQYGAQFGGMVNYVLNEPIKNKAFKWYTSETGGSFGLFNTFNSVSGTINKFSYYGFAQYRTLDGWRPNSNQKQFSGFGKIQYTASPKFKAGVEYSILRNKIKMPGGLTDSMFAINPRASFRSRNWLESPWNIVAAYANYQASPNTFLTIKSSYLFSNRALVWRNEDGGAEALDEIDPSTGKYVNREVENEDMHNTSTEIRISHNYKIGKAENSIAGGVRYAYAWFKRQGGGEGTTGSDFDLTVSGPYEYDLDYTTTNIAPFVENTFRINNFLTVTPGFRLEYLENTAKGYSEEEEDGGGEAEIITNEKRSRTIPLFGIGVQYKTTPNTNIYGNITQAYRPIDYSQLTGFGVTSKIDPNLKDPKGFNADLGYRGTVDNILSFDVSLFYLAYNNKIGLVLMDQGTEDEYTLRTNVANSVHKGLESYIEYNILKHFNPSAARGLSLFNSLSLIDAKYTSGEFKGKRVEAATNYINRVGLTYADKKLSGTLQMNNIGDAYGDATNVKLSDDPVAGYIPAYTVFDFSAAYRIRNYNIKAGVNNVTDKAYFTRRTDEYPGPGIIPSVGRSFYIGIAAKF
;
A
#
# COMPACT_ATOMS: atom_id res chain seq x y z
N MET A 1 29.32 29.08 15.99
CA MET A 1 30.53 28.24 15.82
C MET A 1 30.06 26.86 15.34
N ARG A 2 30.08 26.65 14.03
CA ARG A 2 29.70 25.40 13.38
C ARG A 2 30.84 24.38 13.57
N ARG A 3 30.55 23.21 14.13
CA ARG A 3 31.44 22.04 14.07
C ARG A 3 30.87 21.04 13.10
N LEU A 4 31.54 20.97 11.95
CA LEU A 4 31.45 19.89 10.97
C LEU A 4 32.00 18.62 11.60
N PHE A 5 31.19 17.53 11.63
CA PHE A 5 31.71 16.18 11.82
C PHE A 5 31.82 15.52 10.44
N LEU A 6 33.02 15.57 9.88
CA LEU A 6 33.43 14.71 8.77
C LEU A 6 33.79 13.34 9.33
N VAL A 7 33.00 12.32 9.03
CA VAL A 7 33.41 10.93 9.26
C VAL A 7 34.20 10.48 8.03
N LEU A 8 35.52 10.53 8.16
CA LEU A 8 36.44 9.84 7.23
C LEU A 8 36.35 8.33 7.49
N VAL A 9 35.76 7.59 6.57
CA VAL A 9 35.91 6.13 6.53
C VAL A 9 37.26 5.82 5.89
N SER A 10 38.25 5.52 6.72
CA SER A 10 39.57 5.07 6.30
C SER A 10 39.46 3.66 5.68
N TRP A 11 39.88 3.54 4.43
CA TRP A 11 40.11 2.28 3.73
C TRP A 11 41.32 1.58 4.33
N ILE A 12 41.10 0.48 5.03
CA ILE A 12 42.16 -0.49 5.37
C ILE A 12 41.98 -1.71 4.46
N PRO A 13 42.94 -2.06 3.60
CA PRO A 13 42.87 -3.30 2.84
C PRO A 13 43.30 -4.46 3.76
N LEU A 14 42.37 -5.22 4.27
CA LEU A 14 42.63 -6.54 4.85
C LEU A 14 42.80 -7.56 3.71
N SER A 15 44.03 -7.85 3.35
CA SER A 15 44.38 -8.98 2.51
C SER A 15 44.23 -10.28 3.32
N ILE A 16 43.08 -10.93 3.18
CA ILE A 16 42.88 -12.30 3.67
C ILE A 16 43.23 -13.24 2.51
N LEU A 17 44.32 -13.99 2.68
CA LEU A 17 44.67 -15.14 1.87
C LEU A 17 43.57 -16.21 1.98
N ALA A 18 42.73 -16.33 0.98
CA ALA A 18 41.78 -17.42 0.85
C ALA A 18 42.44 -18.53 0.03
N GLN A 19 42.69 -19.67 0.65
CA GLN A 19 43.07 -20.93 -0.01
C GLN A 19 41.96 -21.29 -1.02
N GLN A 20 42.36 -21.45 -2.28
CA GLN A 20 41.52 -21.99 -3.35
C GLN A 20 41.25 -23.49 -3.10
N ALA A 21 40.01 -23.82 -2.75
CA ALA A 21 39.48 -25.15 -2.95
C ALA A 21 39.00 -25.26 -4.42
N LYS A 22 39.59 -26.22 -5.14
CA LYS A 22 39.17 -26.59 -6.49
C LYS A 22 37.74 -27.08 -6.47
N ASP A 23 36.85 -26.33 -7.07
CA ASP A 23 35.45 -26.76 -7.28
C ASP A 23 35.30 -27.27 -8.71
N THR A 24 35.06 -28.56 -8.81
CA THR A 24 34.79 -29.27 -10.05
C THR A 24 33.29 -29.34 -10.27
N SER A 25 32.85 -28.81 -11.40
CA SER A 25 31.57 -29.06 -12.07
C SER A 25 30.29 -28.82 -11.29
N GLY A 26 29.70 -27.68 -11.53
CA GLY A 26 28.29 -27.41 -11.16
C GLY A 26 27.71 -26.31 -12.04
N THR A 27 26.78 -26.65 -12.87
CA THR A 27 25.90 -25.71 -13.53
C THR A 27 25.30 -24.78 -12.47
N HIS A 28 25.78 -23.54 -12.41
CA HIS A 28 25.15 -22.51 -11.55
C HIS A 28 23.78 -22.16 -12.09
N THR A 29 22.77 -22.93 -11.68
CA THR A 29 21.41 -22.45 -11.64
C THR A 29 21.37 -21.31 -10.61
N LEU A 30 20.78 -20.16 -11.00
CA LEU A 30 20.43 -19.09 -10.08
C LEU A 30 19.80 -19.70 -8.84
N PRO A 31 20.09 -19.24 -7.61
CA PRO A 31 19.38 -19.71 -6.44
C PRO A 31 17.89 -19.39 -6.67
N GLN A 32 17.18 -20.41 -7.06
CA GLN A 32 15.74 -20.41 -7.09
C GLN A 32 15.34 -20.21 -5.65
N VAL A 33 14.83 -19.01 -5.30
CA VAL A 33 14.11 -18.84 -4.05
C VAL A 33 12.90 -19.75 -4.20
N THR A 34 13.02 -20.96 -3.73
CA THR A 34 11.94 -21.94 -3.76
C THR A 34 10.95 -21.50 -2.70
N VAL A 35 10.10 -20.56 -3.04
CA VAL A 35 8.84 -20.37 -2.32
C VAL A 35 8.02 -21.58 -2.71
N THR A 36 8.08 -22.63 -1.88
CA THR A 36 7.38 -23.88 -2.10
C THR A 36 5.92 -23.57 -2.39
N GLY A 37 5.46 -23.88 -3.60
CA GLY A 37 4.07 -23.79 -4.02
C GLY A 37 3.66 -22.62 -4.90
N ILE A 38 4.49 -21.58 -5.10
CA ILE A 38 4.16 -20.49 -6.04
C ILE A 38 4.39 -20.97 -7.47
N LYS A 39 3.33 -21.00 -8.26
CA LYS A 39 3.41 -21.27 -9.70
C LYS A 39 3.52 -19.94 -10.41
N ALA A 40 4.69 -19.59 -10.90
CA ALA A 40 4.95 -18.33 -11.57
C ALA A 40 5.76 -18.56 -12.87
N ILE A 41 5.38 -17.82 -13.90
CA ILE A 41 6.23 -17.52 -15.04
C ILE A 41 6.71 -16.10 -14.80
N ARG A 42 8.01 -15.82 -14.83
CA ARG A 42 8.57 -14.49 -14.68
C ARG A 42 8.04 -13.64 -13.52
N GLY A 43 7.88 -14.26 -12.35
CA GLY A 43 7.69 -13.52 -11.12
C GLY A 43 6.25 -13.12 -10.78
N THR A 44 5.27 -13.52 -11.57
CA THR A 44 3.86 -13.34 -11.23
C THR A 44 3.16 -14.69 -11.15
N GLY A 45 2.44 -14.93 -10.08
CA GLY A 45 1.77 -16.20 -9.83
C GLY A 45 0.71 -16.07 -8.75
N TYR A 46 0.34 -17.17 -8.14
CA TYR A 46 -0.65 -17.23 -7.07
C TYR A 46 -0.18 -18.13 -5.91
N MET A 47 -0.78 -17.91 -4.73
CA MET A 47 -0.46 -18.65 -3.51
C MET A 47 -0.93 -20.12 -3.60
N PRO A 48 -0.22 -21.06 -2.92
CA PRO A 48 -0.72 -22.43 -2.75
C PRO A 48 -2.02 -22.42 -1.95
N ASP A 49 -2.79 -23.51 -2.06
CA ASP A 49 -4.08 -23.66 -1.37
C ASP A 49 -4.00 -23.35 0.13
N ILE A 50 -2.89 -23.73 0.78
CA ILE A 50 -2.62 -23.46 2.20
C ILE A 50 -1.13 -23.11 2.37
N LYS A 51 -0.86 -22.08 3.16
CA LYS A 51 0.51 -21.67 3.52
C LYS A 51 0.55 -21.07 4.92
N GLU A 52 1.41 -21.59 5.78
CA GLU A 52 1.66 -21.07 7.14
C GLU A 52 0.39 -20.84 7.97
N GLY A 53 -0.59 -21.74 7.86
CA GLY A 53 -1.86 -21.64 8.57
C GLY A 53 -2.88 -20.69 7.94
N ILE A 54 -2.65 -20.23 6.70
CA ILE A 54 -3.56 -19.39 5.95
C ILE A 54 -4.12 -20.18 4.77
N ILE A 55 -5.44 -20.14 4.58
CA ILE A 55 -6.16 -20.84 3.50
C ILE A 55 -6.40 -19.86 2.35
N TYR A 56 -5.90 -20.22 1.16
CA TYR A 56 -6.07 -19.45 -0.10
C TYR A 56 -6.95 -20.20 -1.13
N ALA A 57 -7.32 -21.45 -0.84
CA ALA A 57 -8.17 -22.24 -1.71
C ALA A 57 -9.51 -21.55 -1.99
N GLY A 58 -9.91 -21.46 -3.26
CA GLY A 58 -11.13 -20.79 -3.68
C GLY A 58 -11.09 -19.26 -3.67
N LYS A 59 -9.97 -18.63 -3.33
CA LYS A 59 -9.82 -17.18 -3.22
C LYS A 59 -9.02 -16.61 -4.38
N LYS A 60 -9.40 -15.41 -4.84
CA LYS A 60 -8.56 -14.62 -5.75
C LYS A 60 -7.35 -14.10 -4.99
N ASN A 61 -6.17 -14.46 -5.47
CA ASN A 61 -4.91 -14.01 -4.89
C ASN A 61 -3.81 -13.96 -5.94
N GLU A 62 -2.89 -13.03 -5.78
CA GLU A 62 -1.74 -12.83 -6.64
C GLU A 62 -0.45 -12.76 -5.82
N VAL A 63 0.66 -13.13 -6.45
CA VAL A 63 2.01 -13.00 -5.91
C VAL A 63 2.91 -12.37 -6.95
N ILE A 64 3.68 -11.37 -6.55
CA ILE A 64 4.74 -10.77 -7.36
C ILE A 64 6.06 -11.09 -6.70
N LEU A 65 6.95 -11.76 -7.42
CA LEU A 65 8.34 -11.99 -7.02
C LEU A 65 9.18 -10.78 -7.43
N VAL A 66 9.44 -9.88 -6.49
CA VAL A 66 10.04 -8.56 -6.75
C VAL A 66 11.44 -8.66 -7.37
N ASP A 67 12.24 -9.66 -7.01
CA ASP A 67 13.57 -9.87 -7.59
C ASP A 67 13.55 -10.19 -9.09
N SER A 68 12.42 -10.69 -9.60
CA SER A 68 12.24 -11.04 -11.03
C SER A 68 11.82 -9.86 -11.90
N LEU A 69 11.54 -8.69 -11.29
CA LEU A 69 11.08 -7.51 -12.01
C LEU A 69 12.25 -6.61 -12.39
N ASP A 70 12.24 -6.16 -13.64
CA ASP A 70 13.00 -5.01 -14.09
C ASP A 70 12.12 -3.77 -13.84
N ALA A 71 12.34 -3.10 -12.71
CA ALA A 71 11.57 -1.95 -12.25
C ALA A 71 12.49 -0.99 -11.49
N ASN A 72 12.11 0.28 -11.44
CA ASN A 72 12.79 1.27 -10.62
C ASN A 72 12.44 1.06 -9.14
N LYS A 73 13.24 0.19 -8.47
CA LYS A 73 13.08 -0.13 -7.06
C LYS A 73 13.60 0.98 -6.13
N ALA A 74 14.52 1.80 -6.61
CA ALA A 74 15.13 2.87 -5.82
C ALA A 74 14.14 3.94 -5.35
N ILE A 75 13.09 4.19 -6.17
CA ILE A 75 12.00 5.11 -5.82
C ILE A 75 10.70 4.37 -5.49
N ASN A 76 10.74 3.03 -5.33
CA ASN A 76 9.53 2.23 -5.12
C ASN A 76 8.46 2.44 -6.21
N ASN A 77 8.83 2.53 -7.49
CA ASN A 77 7.89 2.85 -8.57
C ASN A 77 6.71 1.85 -8.60
N THR A 78 5.60 2.24 -7.99
CA THR A 78 4.43 1.38 -7.75
C THR A 78 3.80 0.93 -9.06
N ARG A 79 3.74 1.79 -10.07
CA ARG A 79 3.23 1.48 -11.41
C ARG A 79 3.99 0.34 -12.07
N GLN A 80 5.32 0.31 -11.95
CA GLN A 80 6.16 -0.75 -12.52
C GLN A 80 6.13 -2.03 -11.66
N ILE A 81 6.08 -1.89 -10.35
CA ILE A 81 6.16 -3.02 -9.41
C ILE A 81 4.83 -3.75 -9.31
N LEU A 82 3.74 -3.02 -9.09
CA LEU A 82 2.40 -3.58 -8.93
C LEU A 82 1.61 -3.66 -10.24
N GLY A 83 2.18 -3.23 -11.37
CA GLY A 83 1.51 -3.16 -12.66
C GLY A 83 1.00 -4.50 -13.21
N ARG A 84 1.50 -5.60 -12.69
CA ARG A 84 1.05 -6.96 -13.06
C ARG A 84 -0.19 -7.43 -12.30
N ILE A 85 -0.67 -6.65 -11.34
CA ILE A 85 -1.91 -6.93 -10.60
C ILE A 85 -3.08 -6.27 -11.37
N PRO A 86 -4.03 -7.04 -11.93
CA PRO A 86 -5.16 -6.47 -12.64
C PRO A 86 -6.03 -5.61 -11.71
N GLY A 87 -6.56 -4.50 -12.21
CA GLY A 87 -7.49 -3.66 -11.48
C GLY A 87 -6.91 -2.90 -10.28
N LEU A 88 -5.60 -2.96 -10.04
CA LEU A 88 -4.98 -2.13 -9.03
C LEU A 88 -4.83 -0.70 -9.56
N ASN A 89 -5.60 0.21 -9.00
CA ASN A 89 -5.46 1.65 -9.19
C ASN A 89 -4.39 2.20 -8.25
N VAL A 90 -3.57 3.10 -8.73
CA VAL A 90 -2.43 3.68 -7.99
C VAL A 90 -2.49 5.18 -8.10
N VAL A 91 -2.43 5.88 -6.98
CA VAL A 91 -2.18 7.32 -6.94
C VAL A 91 -0.70 7.54 -7.21
N GLU A 92 -0.41 8.34 -8.21
CA GLU A 92 0.95 8.68 -8.62
C GLU A 92 1.15 10.19 -8.44
N THR A 93 1.65 10.58 -7.30
CA THR A 93 1.93 11.99 -6.98
C THR A 93 3.44 12.20 -6.85
N GLU A 94 3.88 13.43 -7.06
CA GLU A 94 5.29 13.79 -6.92
C GLU A 94 5.73 13.79 -5.46
N GLU A 95 4.86 14.23 -4.57
CA GLU A 95 5.06 14.24 -3.11
C GLU A 95 5.18 12.84 -2.53
N SER A 96 5.26 11.89 -3.39
CA SER A 96 5.19 10.47 -3.16
C SER A 96 6.41 9.86 -2.46
N GLY A 97 6.96 10.53 -1.48
CA GLY A 97 7.53 9.77 -0.39
C GLY A 97 6.51 8.70 0.09
N PHE A 98 5.28 8.80 -0.35
CA PHE A 98 4.09 8.05 0.05
C PHE A 98 3.49 7.16 -1.04
N THR A 99 4.26 6.53 -1.88
CA THR A 99 3.72 5.56 -2.85
C THR A 99 2.88 4.45 -2.20
N ALA A 100 2.97 4.27 -0.88
CA ALA A 100 2.15 3.32 -0.12
C ALA A 100 0.71 3.75 0.10
N ASN A 101 0.45 5.04 0.17
CA ASN A 101 -0.84 5.58 0.57
C ASN A 101 -1.82 5.79 -0.58
N GLY A 102 -1.64 5.13 -1.68
CA GLY A 102 -2.42 5.42 -2.84
C GLY A 102 -2.76 4.20 -3.66
N ILE A 103 -3.27 3.12 -3.06
CA ILE A 103 -3.68 1.92 -3.78
C ILE A 103 -5.11 1.51 -3.46
N ALA A 104 -5.86 1.12 -4.50
CA ALA A 104 -7.16 0.49 -4.37
C ALA A 104 -7.42 -0.48 -5.53
N THR A 105 -8.48 -1.25 -5.45
CA THR A 105 -8.91 -2.18 -6.47
C THR A 105 -10.38 -1.97 -6.81
N ARG A 106 -10.81 -2.45 -8.00
CA ARG A 106 -12.22 -2.56 -8.35
C ARG A 106 -13.01 -1.25 -8.35
N GLY A 107 -12.34 -0.12 -8.65
CA GLY A 107 -12.98 1.19 -8.66
C GLY A 107 -13.29 1.75 -7.26
N LEU A 108 -12.66 1.22 -6.22
CA LEU A 108 -12.63 1.84 -4.90
C LEU A 108 -11.67 3.04 -4.92
N ASN A 109 -11.86 3.97 -4.00
CA ASN A 109 -11.02 5.16 -3.90
C ASN A 109 -9.60 4.76 -3.43
N PRO A 110 -8.54 5.08 -4.20
CA PRO A 110 -7.17 4.78 -3.81
C PRO A 110 -6.59 5.75 -2.79
N ASN A 111 -7.27 6.86 -2.49
CA ASN A 111 -6.77 7.84 -1.56
C ASN A 111 -6.49 7.20 -0.21
N GLN A 112 -5.28 7.45 0.36
CA GLN A 112 -4.83 6.95 1.67
C GLN A 112 -4.96 5.42 1.85
N SER A 113 -5.23 4.67 0.77
CA SER A 113 -5.46 3.21 0.80
C SER A 113 -6.53 2.75 1.81
N ILE A 114 -7.53 3.59 2.09
CA ILE A 114 -8.52 3.38 3.16
C ILE A 114 -9.32 2.09 3.02
N GLU A 115 -9.41 1.55 1.80
CA GLU A 115 -10.12 0.31 1.50
C GLU A 115 -9.20 -0.92 1.46
N MET A 116 -7.92 -0.77 1.82
CA MET A 116 -6.91 -1.84 1.77
C MET A 116 -6.39 -2.19 3.16
N ASN A 117 -6.00 -3.44 3.38
CA ASN A 117 -5.28 -3.86 4.56
C ASN A 117 -3.80 -4.05 4.20
N THR A 118 -2.93 -3.14 4.65
CA THR A 118 -1.51 -3.11 4.27
C THR A 118 -0.65 -3.75 5.36
N ARG A 119 0.18 -4.74 4.96
CA ARG A 119 0.98 -5.56 5.88
C ARG A 119 2.42 -5.69 5.43
N GLN A 120 3.29 -5.96 6.39
CA GLN A 120 4.67 -6.43 6.20
C GLN A 120 4.87 -7.71 7.00
N ASN A 121 5.43 -8.75 6.39
CA ASN A 121 5.66 -10.06 7.02
C ASN A 121 4.42 -10.61 7.77
N GLY A 122 3.22 -10.20 7.35
CA GLY A 122 1.94 -10.61 7.90
C GLY A 122 1.42 -9.80 9.09
N TYR A 123 2.10 -8.77 9.59
CA TYR A 123 1.57 -7.79 10.54
C TYR A 123 1.22 -6.47 9.87
N ASN A 124 0.28 -5.71 10.43
CA ASN A 124 -0.15 -4.43 9.89
C ASN A 124 0.96 -3.38 9.97
N ILE A 125 1.01 -2.49 8.98
CA ILE A 125 1.93 -1.35 8.92
C ILE A 125 1.20 0.01 8.83
N SER A 126 -0.14 0.01 8.69
CA SER A 126 -0.95 1.22 8.83
C SER A 126 -1.09 1.65 10.29
N ALA A 127 -1.38 2.92 10.52
CA ALA A 127 -1.51 3.50 11.84
C ALA A 127 -2.58 2.80 12.67
N ASP A 128 -3.80 2.70 12.16
CA ASP A 128 -4.88 1.86 12.71
C ASP A 128 -5.86 1.44 11.61
N VAL A 129 -5.98 0.14 11.38
CA VAL A 129 -6.89 -0.44 10.37
C VAL A 129 -8.37 -0.09 10.64
N TYR A 130 -8.71 0.26 11.86
CA TYR A 130 -10.08 0.45 12.30
C TYR A 130 -10.48 1.91 12.54
N GLY A 131 -9.52 2.83 12.55
CA GLY A 131 -9.78 4.23 12.82
C GLY A 131 -8.98 5.19 11.94
N TYR A 132 -7.77 4.79 11.53
CA TYR A 132 -6.89 5.56 10.66
C TYR A 132 -6.03 4.64 9.80
N ASN A 133 -6.57 4.18 8.68
CA ASN A 133 -5.96 3.11 7.88
C ASN A 133 -4.77 3.56 7.01
N GLU A 134 -4.28 4.76 7.19
CA GLU A 134 -3.14 5.29 6.44
C GLU A 134 -1.81 4.68 6.89
N ALA A 135 -0.91 4.45 5.93
CA ALA A 135 0.45 3.99 6.18
C ALA A 135 1.45 4.92 5.50
N TYR A 136 2.24 5.63 6.29
CA TYR A 136 3.32 6.51 5.80
C TYR A 136 4.62 5.75 5.52
N TYR A 137 4.65 4.47 5.82
CA TYR A 137 5.76 3.56 5.60
C TYR A 137 5.39 2.43 4.65
N ILE A 138 6.25 2.21 3.65
CA ILE A 138 6.41 0.91 2.98
C ILE A 138 7.89 0.53 2.96
N PRO A 139 8.20 -0.77 3.01
CA PRO A 139 9.60 -1.19 2.91
C PRO A 139 10.18 -0.85 1.54
N PRO A 140 11.48 -0.50 1.47
CA PRO A 140 12.19 -0.40 0.20
C PRO A 140 12.05 -1.68 -0.62
N MET A 141 11.75 -1.53 -1.92
CA MET A 141 11.52 -2.70 -2.80
C MET A 141 12.78 -3.53 -3.03
N GLU A 142 13.97 -3.00 -2.75
CA GLU A 142 15.21 -3.78 -2.69
C GLU A 142 15.22 -4.80 -1.54
N ALA A 143 14.46 -4.53 -0.47
CA ALA A 143 14.35 -5.42 0.69
C ALA A 143 13.20 -6.45 0.55
N VAL A 144 12.29 -6.25 -0.40
CA VAL A 144 11.09 -7.08 -0.58
C VAL A 144 11.38 -8.25 -1.50
N SER A 145 11.17 -9.47 -1.02
CA SER A 145 11.30 -10.69 -1.83
C SER A 145 10.07 -10.93 -2.71
N ARG A 146 8.88 -10.68 -2.14
CA ARG A 146 7.60 -10.83 -2.85
C ARG A 146 6.52 -9.95 -2.24
N ILE A 147 5.52 -9.65 -3.06
CA ILE A 147 4.29 -8.98 -2.64
C ILE A 147 3.16 -9.99 -2.81
N GLU A 148 2.40 -10.21 -1.75
CA GLU A 148 1.23 -11.08 -1.73
C GLU A 148 -0.01 -10.22 -1.69
N MET A 149 -1.00 -10.51 -2.54
CA MET A 149 -2.28 -9.83 -2.55
C MET A 149 -3.42 -10.84 -2.46
N VAL A 150 -4.40 -10.56 -1.61
CA VAL A 150 -5.63 -11.34 -1.49
C VAL A 150 -6.80 -10.40 -1.60
N ARG A 151 -7.73 -10.70 -2.51
CA ARG A 151 -8.90 -9.86 -2.78
C ARG A 151 -10.18 -10.51 -2.26
N GLY A 152 -11.25 -9.73 -2.17
CA GLY A 152 -12.58 -10.20 -1.81
C GLY A 152 -12.61 -10.97 -0.48
N ALA A 153 -12.29 -12.25 -0.53
CA ALA A 153 -12.30 -13.14 0.62
C ALA A 153 -11.23 -12.88 1.70
N ALA A 154 -10.47 -11.79 1.60
CA ALA A 154 -9.45 -11.43 2.60
C ALA A 154 -10.06 -11.09 3.96
N SER A 155 -11.29 -10.54 4.01
CA SER A 155 -11.95 -10.08 5.23
C SER A 155 -12.06 -11.15 6.32
N LEU A 156 -12.26 -12.41 5.97
CA LEU A 156 -12.40 -13.49 6.96
C LEU A 156 -11.13 -13.71 7.78
N GLN A 157 -9.96 -13.55 7.18
CA GLN A 157 -8.69 -13.75 7.88
C GLN A 157 -8.01 -12.47 8.36
N TYR A 158 -8.27 -11.35 7.68
CA TYR A 158 -7.53 -10.12 7.90
C TYR A 158 -8.38 -8.97 8.46
N GLY A 159 -9.72 -9.11 8.45
CA GLY A 159 -10.65 -8.16 9.04
C GLY A 159 -11.09 -7.07 8.07
N ALA A 160 -11.30 -5.88 8.60
CA ALA A 160 -11.92 -4.74 7.91
C ALA A 160 -11.19 -4.35 6.63
N GLN A 161 -11.87 -4.42 5.48
CA GLN A 161 -11.48 -3.88 4.18
C GLN A 161 -12.44 -4.36 3.06
N PHE A 162 -12.58 -3.59 1.98
CA PHE A 162 -13.29 -4.00 0.77
C PHE A 162 -12.32 -4.35 -0.37
N GLY A 163 -11.20 -3.65 -0.48
CA GLY A 163 -10.25 -3.75 -1.59
C GLY A 163 -9.33 -4.97 -1.51
N GLY A 164 -9.18 -5.55 -0.32
CA GLY A 164 -8.30 -6.68 -0.11
C GLY A 164 -7.09 -6.38 0.78
N MET A 165 -6.15 -7.32 0.83
CA MET A 165 -4.94 -7.24 1.62
C MET A 165 -3.72 -7.24 0.72
N VAL A 166 -2.75 -6.37 1.00
CA VAL A 166 -1.39 -6.36 0.43
C VAL A 166 -0.39 -6.66 1.53
N ASN A 167 0.50 -7.63 1.32
CA ASN A 167 1.54 -8.04 2.25
C ASN A 167 2.93 -7.98 1.59
N TYR A 168 3.77 -7.08 2.05
CA TYR A 168 5.17 -6.98 1.65
C TYR A 168 5.99 -7.97 2.46
N VAL A 169 6.49 -9.02 1.81
CA VAL A 169 7.32 -10.04 2.46
C VAL A 169 8.78 -9.74 2.20
N LEU A 170 9.49 -9.42 3.26
CA LEU A 170 10.91 -9.07 3.21
C LEU A 170 11.79 -10.28 2.90
N ASN A 171 13.03 -10.00 2.54
CA ASN A 171 14.03 -11.04 2.34
C ASN A 171 14.29 -11.81 3.64
N GLU A 172 14.35 -13.13 3.53
CA GLU A 172 14.68 -14.01 4.65
C GLU A 172 16.21 -14.12 4.86
N PRO A 173 16.64 -14.36 6.11
CA PRO A 173 18.04 -14.64 6.41
C PRO A 173 18.59 -15.79 5.56
N ILE A 174 19.81 -15.65 5.08
CA ILE A 174 20.48 -16.70 4.30
C ILE A 174 20.93 -17.83 5.24
N LYS A 175 20.60 -19.10 4.88
CA LYS A 175 20.81 -20.24 5.79
C LYS A 175 22.22 -20.83 5.76
N ASN A 176 22.92 -20.78 4.62
CA ASN A 176 24.12 -21.56 4.38
C ASN A 176 25.41 -20.73 4.43
N LYS A 177 25.33 -19.48 4.91
CA LYS A 177 26.49 -18.59 5.06
C LYS A 177 26.37 -17.83 6.37
N ALA A 178 27.51 -17.63 7.03
CA ALA A 178 27.56 -16.80 8.24
C ALA A 178 27.35 -15.32 7.93
N PHE A 179 27.78 -14.86 6.75
CA PHE A 179 27.67 -13.47 6.32
C PHE A 179 27.49 -13.36 4.82
N LYS A 180 26.66 -12.44 4.40
CA LYS A 180 26.49 -11.97 3.03
C LYS A 180 26.15 -10.49 3.06
N TRP A 181 26.78 -9.72 2.21
CA TRP A 181 26.48 -8.31 2.02
C TRP A 181 25.96 -8.05 0.61
N TYR A 182 24.99 -7.16 0.52
CA TYR A 182 24.44 -6.64 -0.73
C TYR A 182 24.37 -5.13 -0.65
N THR A 183 24.82 -4.45 -1.71
CA THR A 183 24.70 -2.99 -1.85
C THR A 183 24.08 -2.64 -3.20
N SER A 184 23.37 -1.52 -3.26
CA SER A 184 22.78 -0.96 -4.48
C SER A 184 22.80 0.55 -4.40
N GLU A 185 23.52 1.18 -5.34
CA GLU A 185 23.63 2.63 -5.47
C GLU A 185 22.90 3.05 -6.73
N THR A 186 22.04 4.06 -6.64
CA THR A 186 21.25 4.56 -7.78
C THR A 186 21.23 6.08 -7.78
N GLY A 187 21.56 6.67 -8.93
CA GLY A 187 21.39 8.08 -9.21
C GLY A 187 20.43 8.31 -10.37
N GLY A 188 19.86 9.50 -10.47
CA GLY A 188 18.90 9.80 -11.55
C GLY A 188 18.50 11.24 -11.62
N SER A 189 17.48 11.50 -12.44
CA SER A 189 16.88 12.81 -12.63
C SER A 189 16.40 13.42 -11.32
N PHE A 190 16.36 14.75 -11.28
CA PHE A 190 15.83 15.54 -10.17
C PHE A 190 16.58 15.31 -8.85
N GLY A 191 17.91 15.18 -8.92
CA GLY A 191 18.77 14.98 -7.76
C GLY A 191 18.57 13.63 -7.06
N LEU A 192 18.00 12.64 -7.74
CA LEU A 192 17.83 11.31 -7.15
C LEU A 192 19.19 10.72 -6.76
N PHE A 193 19.35 10.43 -5.49
CA PHE A 193 20.38 9.58 -4.94
C PHE A 193 19.76 8.56 -3.99
N ASN A 194 20.03 7.29 -4.19
CA ASN A 194 19.55 6.20 -3.32
C ASN A 194 20.70 5.22 -3.06
N THR A 195 20.99 4.98 -1.80
CA THR A 195 21.92 3.93 -1.34
C THR A 195 21.15 2.93 -0.49
N PHE A 196 21.25 1.66 -0.85
CA PHE A 196 20.64 0.55 -0.12
C PHE A 196 21.71 -0.49 0.22
N ASN A 197 21.84 -0.82 1.50
CA ASN A 197 22.79 -1.79 1.99
C ASN A 197 22.07 -2.83 2.86
N SER A 198 22.33 -4.10 2.65
CA SER A 198 21.79 -5.17 3.49
C SER A 198 22.80 -6.24 3.83
N VAL A 199 22.66 -6.77 5.03
CA VAL A 199 23.47 -7.89 5.55
C VAL A 199 22.56 -9.04 5.95
N SER A 200 23.05 -10.26 5.74
CA SER A 200 22.29 -11.47 6.02
C SER A 200 23.22 -12.62 6.39
N GLY A 201 22.78 -13.48 7.29
CA GLY A 201 23.58 -14.64 7.65
C GLY A 201 22.89 -15.59 8.63
N THR A 202 23.55 -16.74 8.85
CA THR A 202 23.15 -17.70 9.87
C THR A 202 24.40 -18.22 10.57
N ILE A 203 24.42 -18.10 11.91
CA ILE A 203 25.46 -18.59 12.79
C ILE A 203 24.78 -19.54 13.80
N ASN A 204 25.09 -20.82 13.69
CA ASN A 204 24.46 -21.88 14.47
C ASN A 204 22.92 -21.84 14.37
N LYS A 205 22.23 -21.56 15.48
CA LYS A 205 20.76 -21.48 15.57
C LYS A 205 20.21 -20.08 15.35
N PHE A 206 21.08 -19.06 15.20
CA PHE A 206 20.69 -17.69 15.00
C PHE A 206 20.82 -17.30 13.54
N SER A 207 19.76 -16.74 12.96
CA SER A 207 19.74 -16.17 11.64
C SER A 207 19.42 -14.69 11.72
N TYR A 208 20.01 -13.88 10.85
CA TYR A 208 19.78 -12.45 10.85
C TYR A 208 19.64 -11.89 9.43
N TYR A 209 18.86 -10.84 9.30
CA TYR A 209 18.75 -9.99 8.13
C TYR A 209 18.57 -8.55 8.58
N GLY A 210 19.27 -7.62 7.95
CA GLY A 210 19.10 -6.21 8.20
C GLY A 210 19.41 -5.39 6.97
N PHE A 211 18.81 -4.20 6.86
CA PHE A 211 19.15 -3.23 5.83
C PHE A 211 19.11 -1.80 6.37
N ALA A 212 19.82 -0.91 5.66
CA ALA A 212 19.72 0.53 5.75
C ALA A 212 19.62 1.09 4.34
N GLN A 213 18.69 2.04 4.15
CA GLN A 213 18.52 2.80 2.92
C GLN A 213 18.53 4.30 3.26
N TYR A 214 19.23 5.08 2.45
CA TYR A 214 19.13 6.52 2.47
C TYR A 214 18.82 7.01 1.06
N ARG A 215 17.82 7.88 0.94
CA ARG A 215 17.36 8.43 -0.34
C ARG A 215 17.18 9.92 -0.23
N THR A 216 17.61 10.64 -1.26
CA THR A 216 17.33 12.06 -1.46
C THR A 216 16.80 12.29 -2.87
N LEU A 217 15.97 13.31 -3.00
CA LEU A 217 15.40 13.77 -4.25
C LEU A 217 15.18 15.27 -4.14
N ASP A 218 15.57 16.04 -5.16
CA ASP A 218 15.26 17.49 -5.24
C ASP A 218 13.79 17.71 -5.66
N GLY A 219 13.24 16.73 -6.38
CA GLY A 219 11.88 16.73 -6.87
C GLY A 219 11.73 17.24 -8.31
N TRP A 220 10.63 16.85 -8.95
CA TRP A 220 10.30 17.25 -10.31
C TRP A 220 9.76 18.69 -10.37
N ARG A 221 8.97 19.07 -9.37
CA ARG A 221 8.49 20.45 -9.17
C ARG A 221 9.44 21.23 -8.24
N PRO A 222 9.49 22.56 -8.32
CA PRO A 222 10.08 23.36 -7.24
C PRO A 222 9.38 23.03 -5.90
N ASN A 223 10.11 23.12 -4.80
CA ASN A 223 9.60 22.88 -3.45
C ASN A 223 9.02 21.46 -3.20
N SER A 224 9.56 20.44 -3.88
CA SER A 224 9.18 19.04 -3.68
C SER A 224 10.34 18.15 -3.24
N ASN A 225 11.37 18.77 -2.66
CA ASN A 225 12.54 18.02 -2.19
C ASN A 225 12.19 17.13 -0.99
N GLN A 226 12.79 15.95 -0.98
CA GLN A 226 12.59 14.96 0.08
C GLN A 226 13.90 14.29 0.50
N LYS A 227 13.93 13.90 1.77
CA LYS A 227 14.99 13.08 2.37
C LYS A 227 14.36 11.96 3.17
N GLN A 228 14.88 10.75 3.01
CA GLN A 228 14.34 9.57 3.67
C GLN A 228 15.46 8.65 4.11
N PHE A 229 15.34 8.17 5.35
CA PHE A 229 16.09 7.03 5.86
C PHE A 229 15.14 5.91 6.21
N SER A 230 15.41 4.69 5.74
CA SER A 230 14.66 3.48 6.11
C SER A 230 15.63 2.43 6.62
N GLY A 231 15.27 1.76 7.70
CA GLY A 231 16.07 0.68 8.28
C GLY A 231 15.22 -0.50 8.73
N PHE A 232 15.81 -1.67 8.78
CA PHE A 232 15.19 -2.88 9.27
C PHE A 232 16.22 -3.81 9.89
N GLY A 233 15.84 -4.47 10.97
CA GLY A 233 16.61 -5.53 11.61
C GLY A 233 15.72 -6.70 11.99
N LYS A 234 16.17 -7.92 11.70
CA LYS A 234 15.52 -9.18 12.07
C LYS A 234 16.55 -10.12 12.67
N ILE A 235 16.22 -10.68 13.82
CA ILE A 235 16.97 -11.79 14.44
C ILE A 235 15.98 -12.93 14.65
N GLN A 236 16.35 -14.13 14.19
CA GLN A 236 15.58 -15.35 14.31
C GLN A 236 16.37 -16.42 15.01
N TYR A 237 15.79 -17.06 16.00
CA TYR A 237 16.29 -18.23 16.68
C TYR A 237 15.52 -19.47 16.22
N THR A 238 16.25 -20.47 15.72
CA THR A 238 15.70 -21.78 15.32
C THR A 238 16.15 -22.83 16.32
N ALA A 239 15.32 -23.07 17.34
CA ALA A 239 15.65 -24.02 18.40
C ALA A 239 15.70 -25.46 17.86
N SER A 240 14.76 -25.80 16.98
CA SER A 240 14.64 -27.11 16.33
C SER A 240 13.92 -26.96 14.97
N PRO A 241 13.84 -28.05 14.15
CA PRO A 241 12.99 -28.03 12.95
C PRO A 241 11.52 -27.71 13.20
N LYS A 242 11.04 -27.89 14.44
CA LYS A 242 9.64 -27.68 14.84
C LYS A 242 9.39 -26.30 15.43
N PHE A 243 10.41 -25.57 15.89
CA PHE A 243 10.23 -24.30 16.58
C PHE A 243 11.21 -23.23 16.11
N LYS A 244 10.66 -22.11 15.69
CA LYS A 244 11.40 -20.88 15.39
C LYS A 244 10.68 -19.66 15.98
N ALA A 245 11.45 -18.70 16.50
CA ALA A 245 10.95 -17.42 16.99
C ALA A 245 11.88 -16.31 16.54
N GLY A 246 11.37 -15.09 16.45
CA GLY A 246 12.19 -13.96 16.03
C GLY A 246 11.57 -12.62 16.42
N VAL A 247 12.41 -11.60 16.35
CA VAL A 247 12.05 -10.21 16.52
C VAL A 247 12.47 -9.40 15.30
N GLU A 248 11.68 -8.38 14.98
CA GLU A 248 11.87 -7.49 13.86
C GLU A 248 11.71 -6.04 14.33
N TYR A 249 12.50 -5.13 13.75
CA TYR A 249 12.34 -3.70 13.95
C TYR A 249 12.43 -2.98 12.61
N SER A 250 11.44 -2.18 12.28
CA SER A 250 11.41 -1.30 11.11
C SER A 250 11.42 0.15 11.55
N ILE A 251 12.19 0.98 10.85
CA ILE A 251 12.27 2.42 11.09
C ILE A 251 12.21 3.18 9.79
N LEU A 252 11.42 4.28 9.76
CA LEU A 252 11.44 5.31 8.76
C LEU A 252 11.68 6.66 9.41
N ARG A 253 12.48 7.50 8.77
CA ARG A 253 12.60 8.94 9.02
C ARG A 253 12.54 9.63 7.68
N ASN A 254 11.59 10.53 7.51
CA ASN A 254 11.43 11.30 6.28
C ASN A 254 11.22 12.78 6.60
N LYS A 255 11.54 13.61 5.63
CA LYS A 255 11.23 15.03 5.62
C LYS A 255 10.96 15.44 4.17
N ILE A 256 9.78 15.99 3.93
CA ILE A 256 9.24 16.20 2.61
C ILE A 256 8.72 17.62 2.52
N LYS A 257 9.11 18.34 1.47
CA LYS A 257 8.46 19.58 1.03
C LYS A 257 7.29 19.25 0.12
N MET A 258 6.22 20.01 0.25
CA MET A 258 5.00 19.83 -0.52
C MET A 258 4.72 21.11 -1.35
N PRO A 259 4.80 21.02 -2.69
CA PRO A 259 4.65 22.18 -3.57
C PRO A 259 3.20 22.70 -3.72
N GLY A 260 2.23 22.01 -3.07
CA GLY A 260 0.81 22.34 -3.11
C GLY A 260 0.08 21.85 -4.37
N GLY A 261 -1.24 21.91 -4.33
CA GLY A 261 -2.11 21.58 -5.45
C GLY A 261 -2.13 22.68 -6.52
N LEU A 262 -2.75 22.37 -7.67
CA LEU A 262 -2.94 23.26 -8.79
C LEU A 262 -4.41 23.30 -9.19
N THR A 263 -4.88 24.43 -9.73
CA THR A 263 -6.13 24.49 -10.48
C THR A 263 -5.96 23.88 -11.88
N ASP A 264 -7.06 23.64 -12.59
CA ASP A 264 -7.01 23.16 -13.98
C ASP A 264 -6.24 24.10 -14.90
N SER A 265 -6.44 25.40 -14.75
CA SER A 265 -5.72 26.43 -15.52
C SER A 265 -4.23 26.46 -15.20
N MET A 266 -3.84 26.41 -13.94
CA MET A 266 -2.44 26.33 -13.52
C MET A 266 -1.75 25.08 -14.07
N PHE A 267 -2.41 23.91 -13.97
CA PHE A 267 -1.89 22.67 -14.52
C PHE A 267 -1.73 22.71 -16.05
N ALA A 268 -2.69 23.29 -16.76
CA ALA A 268 -2.64 23.41 -18.22
C ALA A 268 -1.50 24.34 -18.69
N ILE A 269 -1.22 25.40 -17.95
CA ILE A 269 -0.13 26.35 -18.26
C ILE A 269 1.23 25.75 -17.91
N ASN A 270 1.38 25.22 -16.70
CA ASN A 270 2.63 24.64 -16.24
C ASN A 270 2.40 23.56 -15.15
N PRO A 271 2.38 22.28 -15.51
CA PRO A 271 2.18 21.20 -14.54
C PRO A 271 3.30 21.10 -13.48
N ARG A 272 4.41 21.81 -13.68
CA ARG A 272 5.52 21.89 -12.70
C ARG A 272 5.44 23.12 -11.81
N ALA A 273 4.42 23.96 -11.92
CA ALA A 273 4.27 25.11 -11.05
C ALA A 273 4.18 24.70 -9.57
N SER A 274 4.70 25.55 -8.70
CA SER A 274 4.59 25.41 -7.25
C SER A 274 4.25 26.78 -6.66
N PHE A 275 3.14 26.83 -5.94
CA PHE A 275 2.65 28.02 -5.27
C PHE A 275 2.76 27.91 -3.75
N ARG A 276 3.39 26.85 -3.25
CA ARG A 276 3.68 26.60 -1.84
C ARG A 276 5.17 26.37 -1.67
N SER A 277 5.84 27.28 -0.97
CA SER A 277 7.29 27.21 -0.77
C SER A 277 7.68 26.74 0.64
N ARG A 278 6.72 26.75 1.57
CA ARG A 278 6.96 26.59 3.00
C ARG A 278 6.24 25.40 3.64
N ASN A 279 5.58 24.57 2.82
CA ASN A 279 4.84 23.40 3.30
C ASN A 279 5.78 22.21 3.52
N TRP A 280 5.65 21.59 4.70
CA TRP A 280 6.47 20.49 5.13
C TRP A 280 5.66 19.38 5.76
N LEU A 281 6.15 18.14 5.57
CA LEU A 281 5.64 16.96 6.25
C LEU A 281 6.81 16.12 6.78
N GLU A 282 6.70 15.69 8.03
CA GLU A 282 7.50 14.62 8.61
C GLU A 282 6.57 13.52 9.14
N SER A 283 6.92 12.26 8.89
CA SER A 283 6.22 11.13 9.49
C SER A 283 7.21 10.02 9.87
N PRO A 284 7.88 10.18 11.02
CA PRO A 284 8.73 9.14 11.57
C PRO A 284 7.89 7.90 11.90
N TRP A 285 8.33 6.72 11.45
CA TRP A 285 7.58 5.47 11.60
C TRP A 285 8.43 4.40 12.25
N ASN A 286 7.92 3.74 13.28
CA ASN A 286 8.63 2.69 13.98
C ASN A 286 7.70 1.51 14.21
N ILE A 287 8.15 0.30 13.89
CA ILE A 287 7.40 -0.92 14.14
C ILE A 287 8.33 -1.96 14.77
N VAL A 288 8.00 -2.41 15.97
CA VAL A 288 8.59 -3.58 16.60
C VAL A 288 7.64 -4.75 16.40
N ALA A 289 8.14 -5.90 15.95
CA ALA A 289 7.33 -7.10 15.82
C ALA A 289 8.07 -8.32 16.39
N ALA A 290 7.31 -9.25 16.95
CA ALA A 290 7.80 -10.53 17.42
C ALA A 290 6.90 -11.65 16.89
N TYR A 291 7.50 -12.80 16.61
CA TYR A 291 6.76 -13.97 16.15
C TYR A 291 7.33 -15.27 16.69
N ALA A 292 6.47 -16.27 16.83
CA ALA A 292 6.84 -17.64 17.09
C ALA A 292 6.02 -18.58 16.19
N ASN A 293 6.68 -19.59 15.65
CA ASN A 293 6.08 -20.62 14.82
C ASN A 293 6.42 -21.98 15.42
N TYR A 294 5.41 -22.82 15.61
CA TYR A 294 5.54 -24.12 16.24
C TYR A 294 4.79 -25.21 15.46
N GLN A 295 5.53 -26.20 14.99
CA GLN A 295 4.97 -27.42 14.41
C GLN A 295 4.70 -28.42 15.54
N ALA A 296 3.51 -28.33 16.14
CA ALA A 296 3.12 -29.14 17.30
C ALA A 296 3.05 -30.65 16.93
N SER A 297 2.58 -30.95 15.71
CA SER A 297 2.58 -32.30 15.12
C SER A 297 2.82 -32.19 13.60
N PRO A 298 3.00 -33.29 12.86
CA PRO A 298 3.07 -33.24 11.40
C PRO A 298 1.87 -32.55 10.74
N ASN A 299 0.73 -32.57 11.42
CA ASN A 299 -0.54 -32.03 10.92
C ASN A 299 -0.96 -30.71 11.57
N THR A 300 -0.30 -30.26 12.66
CA THR A 300 -0.74 -29.08 13.43
C THR A 300 0.35 -28.04 13.48
N PHE A 301 0.04 -26.84 12.98
CA PHE A 301 0.93 -25.70 12.97
C PHE A 301 0.30 -24.54 13.75
N LEU A 302 1.07 -23.95 14.65
CA LEU A 302 0.72 -22.80 15.46
C LEU A 302 1.63 -21.62 15.12
N THR A 303 1.07 -20.44 14.98
CA THR A 303 1.83 -19.19 14.86
C THR A 303 1.24 -18.13 15.77
N ILE A 304 2.11 -17.35 16.39
CA ILE A 304 1.78 -16.12 17.10
C ILE A 304 2.60 -15.01 16.50
N LYS A 305 1.97 -13.87 16.23
CA LYS A 305 2.62 -12.62 15.81
C LYS A 305 2.08 -11.48 16.64
N SER A 306 2.99 -10.67 17.16
CA SER A 306 2.66 -9.44 17.87
C SER A 306 3.46 -8.29 17.28
N SER A 307 2.83 -7.13 17.11
CA SER A 307 3.48 -5.92 16.62
C SER A 307 3.06 -4.72 17.44
N TYR A 308 3.97 -3.77 17.59
CA TYR A 308 3.72 -2.47 18.18
C TYR A 308 4.26 -1.39 17.26
N LEU A 309 3.37 -0.53 16.81
CA LEU A 309 3.67 0.65 16.02
C LEU A 309 3.65 1.87 16.96
N PHE A 310 4.66 2.72 16.84
CA PHE A 310 4.68 4.05 17.44
C PHE A 310 5.24 5.04 16.42
N SER A 311 4.52 6.09 16.20
CA SER A 311 4.73 6.99 15.08
C SER A 311 4.23 8.39 15.40
N ASN A 312 4.62 9.33 14.58
CA ASN A 312 4.09 10.68 14.57
C ASN A 312 3.87 11.12 13.12
N ARG A 313 2.91 12.00 12.89
CA ARG A 313 2.77 12.77 11.67
C ARG A 313 2.73 14.24 12.04
N ALA A 314 3.63 15.02 11.48
CA ALA A 314 3.68 16.46 11.71
C ALA A 314 3.67 17.20 10.37
N LEU A 315 2.77 18.14 10.24
CA LEU A 315 2.51 18.96 9.08
C LEU A 315 2.67 20.42 9.46
N VAL A 316 3.40 21.18 8.66
CA VAL A 316 3.51 22.64 8.75
C VAL A 316 3.24 23.17 7.39
N TRP A 317 2.10 23.79 7.19
CA TRP A 317 1.64 24.11 5.84
C TRP A 317 0.78 25.36 5.81
N ARG A 318 0.65 25.93 4.65
CA ARG A 318 -0.36 26.93 4.37
C ARG A 318 -1.61 26.23 3.90
N ASN A 319 -2.60 26.22 4.74
CA ASN A 319 -3.93 25.73 4.45
C ASN A 319 -4.90 26.90 4.68
N GLU A 320 -5.29 27.58 3.63
CA GLU A 320 -6.16 28.75 3.73
C GLU A 320 -7.33 28.66 2.77
N ASP A 321 -8.34 29.42 3.07
CA ASP A 321 -9.46 29.72 2.19
C ASP A 321 -8.94 30.19 0.81
N GLY A 322 -9.65 29.78 -0.26
CA GLY A 322 -9.16 29.95 -1.63
C GLY A 322 -8.34 28.77 -2.17
N GLY A 323 -8.02 27.79 -1.35
CA GLY A 323 -7.49 26.50 -1.78
C GLY A 323 -6.22 26.62 -2.62
N ALA A 324 -6.21 25.99 -3.80
CA ALA A 324 -5.06 26.02 -4.72
C ALA A 324 -4.76 27.42 -5.28
N GLU A 325 -5.69 28.35 -5.25
CA GLU A 325 -5.55 29.72 -5.75
C GLU A 325 -4.88 30.65 -4.74
N ALA A 326 -4.92 30.32 -3.43
CA ALA A 326 -4.26 31.11 -2.39
C ALA A 326 -2.73 30.97 -2.50
N LEU A 327 -2.06 31.98 -2.99
CA LEU A 327 -0.61 31.99 -3.19
C LEU A 327 0.12 32.16 -1.87
N ASP A 328 1.31 31.56 -1.77
CA ASP A 328 2.21 31.71 -0.62
C ASP A 328 3.07 32.97 -0.81
N GLU A 329 2.50 34.14 -0.51
CA GLU A 329 3.07 35.45 -0.77
C GLU A 329 3.45 36.18 0.52
N ILE A 330 4.30 37.20 0.38
CA ILE A 330 4.65 38.10 1.46
C ILE A 330 3.56 39.19 1.54
N ASP A 331 2.94 39.36 2.71
CA ASP A 331 2.03 40.43 3.00
C ASP A 331 2.78 41.78 2.90
N PRO A 332 2.38 42.69 1.97
CA PRO A 332 3.07 43.97 1.77
C PRO A 332 3.03 44.89 3.01
N SER A 333 2.04 44.72 3.90
CA SER A 333 1.87 45.54 5.08
C SER A 333 2.82 45.17 6.22
N THR A 334 3.09 43.87 6.36
CA THR A 334 3.94 43.31 7.43
C THR A 334 5.37 43.02 6.94
N GLY A 335 5.57 42.83 5.64
CA GLY A 335 6.82 42.38 5.03
C GLY A 335 7.16 40.91 5.38
N LYS A 336 6.19 40.15 5.86
CA LYS A 336 6.33 38.74 6.25
C LYS A 336 5.32 37.89 5.50
N TYR A 337 5.59 36.60 5.39
CA TYR A 337 4.56 35.64 5.00
C TYR A 337 3.46 35.57 6.06
N VAL A 338 2.28 35.13 5.67
CA VAL A 338 1.22 34.74 6.63
C VAL A 338 1.67 33.57 7.49
N ASN A 339 1.04 33.40 8.65
CA ASN A 339 1.30 32.24 9.49
C ASN A 339 0.93 30.94 8.78
N ARG A 340 1.60 29.87 9.13
CA ARG A 340 1.28 28.53 8.66
C ARG A 340 0.47 27.80 9.71
N GLU A 341 -0.33 26.85 9.29
CA GLU A 341 -1.00 25.92 10.15
C GLU A 341 -0.04 24.79 10.57
N VAL A 342 -0.17 24.34 11.81
CA VAL A 342 0.56 23.20 12.37
C VAL A 342 -0.42 22.11 12.76
N GLU A 343 -0.20 20.91 12.21
CA GLU A 343 -0.85 19.68 12.66
C GLU A 343 0.20 18.75 13.29
N ASN A 344 -0.18 18.08 14.37
CA ASN A 344 0.67 17.10 15.03
C ASN A 344 -0.16 15.91 15.50
N GLU A 345 0.22 14.71 15.09
CA GLU A 345 -0.52 13.48 15.36
C GLU A 345 0.41 12.42 15.93
N ASP A 346 0.15 11.98 17.16
CA ASP A 346 0.86 10.85 17.79
C ASP A 346 0.04 9.57 17.66
N MET A 347 0.69 8.48 17.24
CA MET A 347 0.04 7.22 16.86
C MET A 347 0.68 6.03 17.55
N HIS A 348 -0.13 5.24 18.24
CA HIS A 348 0.30 4.00 18.88
C HIS A 348 -0.66 2.89 18.56
N ASN A 349 -0.17 1.74 18.06
CA ASN A 349 -1.01 0.59 17.75
C ASN A 349 -0.29 -0.70 18.15
N THR A 350 -0.95 -1.52 18.93
CA THR A 350 -0.51 -2.89 19.21
C THR A 350 -1.47 -3.88 18.58
N SER A 351 -0.95 -4.95 17.99
CA SER A 351 -1.76 -6.02 17.43
C SER A 351 -1.11 -7.37 17.68
N THR A 352 -1.87 -8.30 18.24
CA THR A 352 -1.43 -9.69 18.47
C THR A 352 -2.40 -10.63 17.78
N GLU A 353 -1.86 -11.57 17.01
CA GLU A 353 -2.65 -12.57 16.30
C GLU A 353 -2.09 -13.97 16.61
N ILE A 354 -2.96 -14.84 17.08
CA ILE A 354 -2.69 -16.26 17.31
C ILE A 354 -3.45 -17.06 16.26
N ARG A 355 -2.76 -17.93 15.52
CA ARG A 355 -3.35 -18.83 14.52
C ARG A 355 -2.97 -20.27 14.79
N ILE A 356 -3.91 -21.17 14.55
CA ILE A 356 -3.70 -22.60 14.50
C ILE A 356 -4.24 -23.15 13.18
N SER A 357 -3.52 -24.06 12.58
CA SER A 357 -4.03 -24.86 11.48
C SER A 357 -3.80 -26.35 11.74
N HIS A 358 -4.76 -27.15 11.31
CA HIS A 358 -4.73 -28.60 11.49
C HIS A 358 -5.22 -29.29 10.22
N ASN A 359 -4.40 -30.23 9.74
CA ASN A 359 -4.77 -31.14 8.65
C ASN A 359 -5.37 -32.42 9.23
N TYR A 360 -6.51 -32.83 8.73
CA TYR A 360 -7.22 -34.00 9.19
C TYR A 360 -7.88 -34.75 8.02
N LYS A 361 -8.31 -35.98 8.27
CA LYS A 361 -8.94 -36.82 7.24
C LYS A 361 -10.39 -37.09 7.57
N ILE A 362 -11.26 -37.04 6.55
CA ILE A 362 -12.60 -37.59 6.56
C ILE A 362 -12.59 -38.67 5.48
N GLY A 363 -12.64 -39.94 5.90
CA GLY A 363 -12.41 -41.04 4.98
C GLY A 363 -11.03 -40.98 4.34
N LYS A 364 -10.97 -40.88 3.01
CA LYS A 364 -9.72 -40.72 2.24
C LYS A 364 -9.38 -39.27 1.94
N ALA A 365 -10.30 -38.35 2.19
CA ALA A 365 -10.12 -36.93 1.85
C ALA A 365 -9.30 -36.19 2.94
N GLU A 366 -8.23 -35.51 2.50
CA GLU A 366 -7.43 -34.66 3.39
C GLU A 366 -8.06 -33.27 3.43
N ASN A 367 -8.45 -32.83 4.61
CA ASN A 367 -9.08 -31.56 4.91
C ASN A 367 -8.15 -30.69 5.75
N SER A 368 -8.44 -29.39 5.85
CA SER A 368 -7.64 -28.49 6.66
C SER A 368 -8.54 -27.45 7.30
N ILE A 369 -8.41 -27.31 8.62
CA ILE A 369 -9.03 -26.22 9.37
C ILE A 369 -7.95 -25.23 9.77
N ALA A 370 -8.26 -23.95 9.68
CA ALA A 370 -7.43 -22.85 10.18
C ALA A 370 -8.30 -21.86 10.94
N GLY A 371 -7.86 -21.45 12.12
CA GLY A 371 -8.57 -20.50 12.93
C GLY A 371 -7.64 -19.75 13.85
N GLY A 372 -8.18 -18.74 14.52
CA GLY A 372 -7.38 -17.93 15.42
C GLY A 372 -8.17 -16.82 16.06
N VAL A 373 -7.45 -15.98 16.77
CA VAL A 373 -7.98 -14.75 17.36
C VAL A 373 -6.97 -13.62 17.13
N ARG A 374 -7.50 -12.44 16.78
CA ARG A 374 -6.76 -11.20 16.75
C ARG A 374 -7.23 -10.32 17.90
N TYR A 375 -6.28 -9.68 18.57
CA TYR A 375 -6.48 -8.55 19.47
C TYR A 375 -5.73 -7.37 18.91
N ALA A 376 -6.35 -6.18 18.88
CA ALA A 376 -5.68 -4.92 18.56
C ALA A 376 -6.16 -3.82 19.49
N TYR A 377 -5.23 -2.94 19.85
CA TYR A 377 -5.51 -1.72 20.59
C TYR A 377 -4.69 -0.58 19.99
N ALA A 378 -5.37 0.51 19.66
CA ALA A 378 -4.73 1.75 19.19
C ALA A 378 -5.10 2.92 20.10
N TRP A 379 -4.15 3.82 20.26
CA TRP A 379 -4.33 5.15 20.82
C TRP A 379 -3.74 6.17 19.84
N PHE A 380 -4.47 7.25 19.64
CA PHE A 380 -4.17 8.25 18.64
C PHE A 380 -4.50 9.63 19.18
N LYS A 381 -3.54 10.56 19.14
CA LYS A 381 -3.76 11.95 19.48
C LYS A 381 -3.63 12.82 18.24
N ARG A 382 -4.61 13.67 17.97
CA ARG A 382 -4.61 14.64 16.88
C ARG A 382 -4.73 16.05 17.42
N GLN A 383 -3.80 16.90 17.00
CA GLN A 383 -3.81 18.34 17.27
C GLN A 383 -3.59 19.06 15.94
N GLY A 384 -4.37 20.08 15.62
CA GLY A 384 -4.19 20.86 14.39
C GLY A 384 -4.95 22.18 14.42
N GLY A 385 -4.85 22.93 13.33
CA GLY A 385 -5.28 24.32 13.27
C GLY A 385 -4.42 25.26 14.11
N GLY A 386 -3.29 24.78 14.65
CA GLY A 386 -2.42 25.63 15.45
C GLY A 386 -1.75 26.72 14.64
N GLU A 387 -1.83 27.98 15.08
CA GLU A 387 -1.19 29.11 14.44
C GLU A 387 0.34 29.00 14.55
N GLY A 388 0.99 28.61 13.45
CA GLY A 388 2.43 28.43 13.34
C GLY A 388 3.18 29.71 12.99
N THR A 389 4.46 29.58 12.67
CA THR A 389 5.34 30.71 12.37
C THR A 389 5.23 31.18 10.92
N THR A 390 5.63 32.44 10.66
CA THR A 390 5.80 33.01 9.32
C THR A 390 7.06 32.51 8.60
N GLY A 391 7.86 31.64 9.22
CA GLY A 391 9.11 31.11 8.70
C GLY A 391 8.95 30.14 7.52
N SER A 392 10.09 29.70 6.96
CA SER A 392 10.12 28.75 5.83
C SER A 392 10.67 27.37 6.21
N ASP A 393 11.21 27.23 7.41
CA ASP A 393 11.74 25.95 7.91
C ASP A 393 10.63 25.09 8.51
N PHE A 394 10.91 23.80 8.69
CA PHE A 394 10.03 22.92 9.46
C PHE A 394 10.09 23.34 10.95
N ASP A 395 9.01 23.93 11.43
CA ASP A 395 8.90 24.49 12.76
C ASP A 395 7.50 24.23 13.32
N LEU A 396 7.40 23.44 14.38
CA LEU A 396 6.15 23.05 15.03
C LEU A 396 5.74 24.01 16.16
N THR A 397 6.37 25.16 16.28
CA THR A 397 5.99 26.17 17.27
C THR A 397 4.61 26.73 16.93
N VAL A 398 3.71 26.71 17.91
CA VAL A 398 2.34 27.21 17.80
C VAL A 398 2.16 28.39 18.75
N SER A 399 1.46 29.42 18.28
CA SER A 399 1.05 30.59 19.06
C SER A 399 -0.41 30.41 19.49
N GLY A 400 -0.66 30.16 20.75
CA GLY A 400 -2.02 29.91 21.26
C GLY A 400 -2.42 28.43 21.29
N PRO A 401 -3.71 28.14 21.48
CA PRO A 401 -4.24 26.76 21.44
C PRO A 401 -4.27 26.21 20.02
N TYR A 402 -4.50 24.91 19.89
CA TYR A 402 -4.91 24.28 18.64
C TYR A 402 -6.42 24.47 18.47
N GLU A 403 -6.89 24.56 17.24
CA GLU A 403 -8.31 24.55 16.90
C GLU A 403 -8.99 23.23 17.28
N TYR A 404 -8.21 22.14 17.28
CA TYR A 404 -8.67 20.87 17.80
C TYR A 404 -7.56 20.10 18.53
N ASP A 405 -7.96 19.44 19.62
CA ASP A 405 -7.15 18.51 20.42
C ASP A 405 -8.02 17.30 20.78
N LEU A 406 -7.78 16.18 20.07
CA LEU A 406 -8.65 15.00 20.09
C LEU A 406 -7.83 13.73 20.36
N ASP A 407 -8.27 12.97 21.35
CA ASP A 407 -7.78 11.65 21.69
C ASP A 407 -8.74 10.59 21.19
N TYR A 408 -8.21 9.61 20.44
CA TYR A 408 -8.98 8.48 19.92
C TYR A 408 -8.44 7.17 20.46
N THR A 409 -9.32 6.20 20.67
CA THR A 409 -8.89 4.83 20.95
C THR A 409 -9.67 3.84 20.10
N THR A 410 -9.02 2.74 19.77
CA THR A 410 -9.64 1.56 19.15
C THR A 410 -9.32 0.33 19.98
N THR A 411 -10.34 -0.50 20.24
CA THR A 411 -10.17 -1.87 20.74
C THR A 411 -10.85 -2.84 19.78
N ASN A 412 -10.12 -3.84 19.31
CA ASN A 412 -10.65 -4.89 18.45
C ASN A 412 -10.32 -6.29 19.00
N ILE A 413 -11.32 -7.18 19.03
CA ILE A 413 -11.15 -8.60 19.30
C ILE A 413 -11.88 -9.37 18.20
N ALA A 414 -11.16 -10.25 17.50
CA ALA A 414 -11.73 -10.92 16.32
C ALA A 414 -11.33 -12.40 16.22
N PRO A 415 -12.11 -13.33 16.78
CA PRO A 415 -12.00 -14.74 16.47
C PRO A 415 -12.43 -15.03 15.02
N PHE A 416 -11.74 -15.98 14.38
CA PHE A 416 -12.06 -16.43 13.03
C PHE A 416 -11.73 -17.89 12.82
N VAL A 417 -12.43 -18.51 11.87
CA VAL A 417 -12.21 -19.91 11.45
C VAL A 417 -12.57 -20.08 9.99
N GLU A 418 -11.77 -20.87 9.29
CA GLU A 418 -12.07 -21.36 7.94
C GLU A 418 -11.75 -22.85 7.88
N ASN A 419 -12.53 -23.60 7.11
CA ASN A 419 -12.27 -25.03 6.91
C ASN A 419 -12.33 -25.38 5.42
N THR A 420 -11.30 -26.06 4.94
CA THR A 420 -11.23 -26.55 3.56
C THR A 420 -11.69 -28.00 3.51
N PHE A 421 -12.85 -28.25 2.92
CA PHE A 421 -13.40 -29.56 2.65
C PHE A 421 -13.04 -30.01 1.23
N ARG A 422 -12.27 -31.05 1.10
CA ARG A 422 -12.04 -31.72 -0.19
C ARG A 422 -13.14 -32.75 -0.42
N ILE A 423 -14.13 -32.38 -1.20
CA ILE A 423 -15.28 -33.24 -1.53
C ILE A 423 -14.83 -34.42 -2.38
N ASN A 424 -13.90 -34.18 -3.29
CA ASN A 424 -13.21 -35.19 -4.10
C ASN A 424 -11.86 -34.68 -4.56
N ASN A 425 -11.18 -35.37 -5.47
CA ASN A 425 -9.86 -34.98 -5.99
C ASN A 425 -9.86 -33.64 -6.78
N PHE A 426 -11.01 -33.19 -7.24
CA PHE A 426 -11.17 -32.00 -8.09
C PHE A 426 -11.83 -30.84 -7.34
N LEU A 427 -12.81 -31.11 -6.48
CA LEU A 427 -13.66 -30.12 -5.85
C LEU A 427 -13.28 -29.91 -4.40
N THR A 428 -13.02 -28.64 -4.07
CA THR A 428 -12.74 -28.13 -2.71
C THR A 428 -13.73 -27.02 -2.37
N VAL A 429 -14.28 -27.04 -1.15
CA VAL A 429 -15.19 -26.02 -0.62
C VAL A 429 -14.61 -25.49 0.69
N THR A 430 -14.57 -24.18 0.85
CA THR A 430 -13.95 -23.50 1.99
C THR A 430 -14.94 -22.51 2.62
N PRO A 431 -15.84 -22.91 3.52
CA PRO A 431 -16.60 -22.00 4.35
C PRO A 431 -15.70 -21.34 5.40
N GLY A 432 -16.08 -20.13 5.79
CA GLY A 432 -15.37 -19.34 6.80
C GLY A 432 -16.30 -18.42 7.57
N PHE A 433 -15.88 -18.11 8.79
CA PHE A 433 -16.58 -17.22 9.71
C PHE A 433 -15.57 -16.36 10.47
N ARG A 434 -15.94 -15.10 10.71
CA ARG A 434 -15.23 -14.18 11.57
C ARG A 434 -16.23 -13.35 12.37
N LEU A 435 -15.94 -13.12 13.64
CA LEU A 435 -16.69 -12.21 14.49
C LEU A 435 -15.76 -11.06 14.88
N GLU A 436 -16.14 -9.84 14.57
CA GLU A 436 -15.42 -8.63 14.98
C GLU A 436 -16.17 -7.97 16.14
N TYR A 437 -15.52 -7.85 17.28
CA TYR A 437 -15.90 -6.85 18.28
C TYR A 437 -15.00 -5.63 18.07
N LEU A 438 -15.60 -4.47 17.92
CA LEU A 438 -14.92 -3.21 17.69
C LEU A 438 -15.51 -2.11 18.56
N GLU A 439 -14.64 -1.42 19.28
CA GLU A 439 -14.96 -0.24 20.05
C GLU A 439 -14.03 0.90 19.65
N ASN A 440 -14.61 2.04 19.26
CA ASN A 440 -13.88 3.29 19.02
C ASN A 440 -14.37 4.34 19.99
N THR A 441 -13.43 5.18 20.48
CA THR A 441 -13.77 6.39 21.27
C THR A 441 -13.11 7.60 20.64
N ALA A 442 -13.73 8.77 20.83
CA ALA A 442 -13.15 10.07 20.52
C ALA A 442 -13.44 11.02 21.68
N LYS A 443 -12.43 11.74 22.17
CA LYS A 443 -12.55 12.68 23.28
C LYS A 443 -11.67 13.90 23.04
N GLY A 444 -12.13 15.05 23.44
CA GLY A 444 -11.39 16.31 23.33
C GLY A 444 -12.30 17.44 22.88
N TYR A 445 -11.72 18.38 22.17
CA TYR A 445 -12.46 19.52 21.63
C TYR A 445 -12.06 19.81 20.18
N SER A 446 -12.96 20.49 19.47
CA SER A 446 -12.69 21.16 18.20
C SER A 446 -13.41 22.50 18.20
N GLU A 447 -12.84 23.51 17.55
CA GLU A 447 -13.45 24.81 17.34
C GLU A 447 -14.22 24.78 16.00
N GLU A 448 -15.34 25.48 15.94
CA GLU A 448 -16.14 25.69 14.74
C GLU A 448 -16.45 27.19 14.63
N GLU A 449 -16.32 27.78 13.46
CA GLU A 449 -16.73 29.17 13.23
C GLU A 449 -18.24 29.28 13.34
N GLU A 450 -18.73 30.20 14.22
CA GLU A 450 -20.14 30.57 14.27
C GLU A 450 -20.49 31.61 13.22
N ASP A 451 -21.68 31.52 12.65
CA ASP A 451 -22.27 32.57 11.81
C ASP A 451 -22.29 33.92 12.57
N GLY A 452 -21.36 34.81 12.18
CA GLY A 452 -21.19 36.09 12.88
C GLY A 452 -19.75 36.37 13.36
N GLY A 453 -18.80 35.45 13.12
CA GLY A 453 -17.36 35.60 13.39
C GLY A 453 -16.97 35.28 14.83
N GLY A 454 -17.73 34.45 15.52
CA GLY A 454 -17.37 33.83 16.80
C GLY A 454 -16.85 32.39 16.59
N GLU A 455 -16.01 31.91 17.51
CA GLU A 455 -15.57 30.51 17.57
C GLU A 455 -16.33 29.81 18.70
N ALA A 456 -16.95 28.65 18.40
CA ALA A 456 -17.59 27.79 19.38
C ALA A 456 -16.77 26.53 19.63
N GLU A 457 -16.48 26.23 20.89
CA GLU A 457 -15.81 25.00 21.29
C GLU A 457 -16.82 23.84 21.33
N ILE A 458 -16.62 22.83 20.48
CA ILE A 458 -17.39 21.59 20.44
C ILE A 458 -16.67 20.52 21.26
N ILE A 459 -17.23 20.15 22.39
CA ILE A 459 -16.72 19.06 23.23
C ILE A 459 -17.15 17.73 22.65
N THR A 460 -16.17 16.93 22.27
CA THR A 460 -16.34 15.56 21.77
C THR A 460 -16.18 14.56 22.91
N ASN A 461 -17.13 13.64 23.08
CA ASN A 461 -17.04 12.49 23.99
C ASN A 461 -17.84 11.33 23.40
N GLU A 462 -17.37 10.80 22.28
CA GLU A 462 -18.05 9.75 21.53
C GLU A 462 -17.50 8.36 21.88
N LYS A 463 -18.41 7.40 21.95
CA LYS A 463 -18.08 5.98 22.11
C LYS A 463 -18.99 5.12 21.26
N ARG A 464 -18.41 4.29 20.40
CA ARG A 464 -19.17 3.37 19.53
C ARG A 464 -18.63 1.94 19.66
N SER A 465 -19.51 1.03 20.11
CA SER A 465 -19.21 -0.40 20.21
C SER A 465 -20.05 -1.18 19.19
N ARG A 466 -19.44 -2.07 18.44
CA ARG A 466 -20.10 -2.86 17.37
C ARG A 466 -19.65 -4.30 17.43
N THR A 467 -20.57 -5.21 17.09
CA THR A 467 -20.29 -6.63 16.88
C THR A 467 -20.71 -6.99 15.46
N ILE A 468 -19.76 -7.42 14.65
CA ILE A 468 -19.95 -7.59 13.20
C ILE A 468 -19.61 -9.03 12.83
N PRO A 469 -20.62 -9.90 12.58
CA PRO A 469 -20.38 -11.22 12.03
C PRO A 469 -20.08 -11.13 10.53
N LEU A 470 -19.05 -11.86 10.06
CA LEU A 470 -18.67 -11.96 8.66
C LEU A 470 -18.67 -13.44 8.25
N PHE A 471 -19.35 -13.73 7.15
CA PHE A 471 -19.41 -15.05 6.55
C PHE A 471 -18.82 -15.05 5.16
N GLY A 472 -18.30 -16.17 4.73
CA GLY A 472 -17.85 -16.36 3.37
C GLY A 472 -17.70 -17.83 3.02
N ILE A 473 -17.72 -18.08 1.72
CA ILE A 473 -17.51 -19.40 1.15
C ILE A 473 -16.67 -19.26 -0.12
N GLY A 474 -15.63 -20.11 -0.22
CA GLY A 474 -14.82 -20.29 -1.41
C GLY A 474 -15.03 -21.67 -2.01
N VAL A 475 -14.98 -21.77 -3.33
CA VAL A 475 -15.05 -23.03 -4.08
C VAL A 475 -13.91 -23.08 -5.09
N GLN A 476 -13.26 -24.22 -5.21
CA GLN A 476 -12.21 -24.45 -6.18
C GLN A 476 -12.44 -25.79 -6.88
N TYR A 477 -12.42 -25.77 -8.21
CA TYR A 477 -12.50 -26.97 -9.04
C TYR A 477 -11.23 -27.09 -9.89
N LYS A 478 -10.44 -28.13 -9.65
CA LYS A 478 -9.22 -28.43 -10.42
C LYS A 478 -9.61 -29.02 -11.78
N THR A 479 -9.40 -28.28 -12.86
CA THR A 479 -9.65 -28.77 -14.23
C THR A 479 -8.48 -29.59 -14.74
N THR A 480 -7.26 -29.23 -14.33
CA THR A 480 -6.02 -30.00 -14.55
C THR A 480 -5.13 -29.89 -13.32
N PRO A 481 -3.98 -30.59 -13.24
CA PRO A 481 -3.03 -30.40 -12.14
C PRO A 481 -2.51 -28.97 -12.00
N ASN A 482 -2.55 -28.17 -13.09
CA ASN A 482 -1.99 -26.83 -13.15
C ASN A 482 -3.01 -25.73 -13.39
N THR A 483 -4.31 -26.06 -13.54
CA THR A 483 -5.37 -25.08 -13.79
C THR A 483 -6.56 -25.35 -12.88
N ASN A 484 -7.26 -24.28 -12.47
CA ASN A 484 -8.46 -24.40 -11.66
C ASN A 484 -9.45 -23.25 -11.91
N ILE A 485 -10.74 -23.58 -11.81
CA ILE A 485 -11.81 -22.63 -11.66
C ILE A 485 -11.94 -22.36 -10.15
N TYR A 486 -12.09 -21.11 -9.77
CA TYR A 486 -12.36 -20.70 -8.40
C TYR A 486 -13.51 -19.71 -8.33
N GLY A 487 -14.20 -19.69 -7.22
CA GLY A 487 -15.22 -18.69 -6.93
C GLY A 487 -15.35 -18.49 -5.43
N ASN A 488 -15.75 -17.29 -5.03
CA ASN A 488 -16.05 -16.98 -3.64
C ASN A 488 -17.15 -15.94 -3.52
N ILE A 489 -17.83 -15.95 -2.38
CA ILE A 489 -18.67 -14.87 -1.91
C ILE A 489 -18.31 -14.63 -0.45
N THR A 490 -17.99 -13.39 -0.09
CA THR A 490 -17.52 -13.04 1.25
C THR A 490 -18.00 -11.66 1.66
N GLN A 491 -18.57 -11.56 2.85
CA GLN A 491 -18.95 -10.29 3.45
C GLN A 491 -17.72 -9.46 3.76
N ALA A 492 -17.85 -8.16 3.63
CA ALA A 492 -16.84 -7.16 3.93
C ALA A 492 -17.46 -5.96 4.64
N TYR A 493 -16.66 -5.23 5.38
CA TYR A 493 -17.06 -3.97 6.00
C TYR A 493 -15.84 -3.04 6.13
N ARG A 494 -16.11 -1.76 6.31
CA ARG A 494 -15.15 -0.75 6.72
C ARG A 494 -15.65 -0.09 7.99
N PRO A 495 -14.86 0.05 9.06
CA PRO A 495 -15.25 0.84 10.23
C PRO A 495 -15.41 2.32 9.86
N ILE A 496 -16.23 3.02 10.62
CA ILE A 496 -16.22 4.48 10.69
C ILE A 496 -14.82 4.88 11.18
N ASP A 497 -14.11 5.71 10.44
CA ASP A 497 -12.79 6.22 10.82
C ASP A 497 -12.87 7.37 11.83
N TYR A 498 -11.72 7.77 12.36
CA TYR A 498 -11.65 8.81 13.39
C TYR A 498 -12.19 10.15 12.93
N SER A 499 -11.89 10.57 11.70
CA SER A 499 -12.41 11.82 11.14
C SER A 499 -13.93 11.79 10.92
N GLN A 500 -14.53 10.60 10.88
CA GLN A 500 -15.96 10.40 10.77
C GLN A 500 -16.68 10.28 12.13
N LEU A 501 -15.93 10.17 13.23
CA LEU A 501 -16.47 10.16 14.59
C LEU A 501 -16.60 11.56 15.20
N THR A 502 -15.95 12.56 14.62
CA THR A 502 -15.93 13.94 15.12
C THR A 502 -16.45 14.91 14.07
N GLY A 503 -16.97 16.06 14.48
CA GLY A 503 -17.43 17.13 13.59
C GLY A 503 -16.30 17.92 12.92
N PHE A 504 -15.07 17.46 13.06
CA PHE A 504 -13.87 18.13 12.60
C PHE A 504 -13.88 18.40 11.09
N GLY A 505 -13.50 19.60 10.69
CA GLY A 505 -13.44 20.05 9.31
C GLY A 505 -14.78 20.57 8.80
N VAL A 506 -15.20 20.12 7.63
CA VAL A 506 -16.41 20.57 6.91
C VAL A 506 -17.73 20.00 7.44
N THR A 507 -17.80 19.50 8.67
CA THR A 507 -19.00 18.81 9.19
C THR A 507 -19.48 19.46 10.47
N SER A 508 -20.61 20.14 10.41
CA SER A 508 -21.23 20.74 11.59
C SER A 508 -21.90 19.72 12.52
N LYS A 509 -22.45 18.62 11.96
CA LYS A 509 -23.15 17.60 12.75
C LYS A 509 -22.88 16.19 12.23
N ILE A 510 -22.89 15.22 13.15
CA ILE A 510 -22.78 13.79 12.84
C ILE A 510 -24.11 13.11 13.10
N ASP A 511 -24.58 12.31 12.15
CA ASP A 511 -25.77 11.49 12.33
C ASP A 511 -25.55 10.49 13.49
N PRO A 512 -26.34 10.57 14.57
CA PRO A 512 -26.23 9.65 15.68
C PRO A 512 -26.47 8.18 15.26
N ASN A 513 -27.15 7.95 14.15
CA ASN A 513 -27.43 6.64 13.57
C ASN A 513 -26.45 6.24 12.46
N LEU A 514 -25.33 6.93 12.32
CA LEU A 514 -24.29 6.63 11.32
C LEU A 514 -23.87 5.15 11.41
N LYS A 515 -23.89 4.44 10.28
CA LYS A 515 -23.60 3.01 10.20
C LYS A 515 -22.29 2.76 9.49
N ASP A 516 -21.53 1.75 9.95
CA ASP A 516 -20.37 1.28 9.22
C ASP A 516 -20.74 0.87 7.79
N PRO A 517 -19.98 1.27 6.77
CA PRO A 517 -20.08 0.69 5.45
C PRO A 517 -19.94 -0.82 5.46
N LYS A 518 -20.83 -1.53 4.78
CA LYS A 518 -20.84 -3.00 4.71
C LYS A 518 -21.30 -3.50 3.36
N GLY A 519 -20.96 -4.73 3.03
CA GLY A 519 -21.38 -5.34 1.79
C GLY A 519 -20.77 -6.71 1.58
N PHE A 520 -20.54 -7.07 0.34
CA PHE A 520 -19.90 -8.33 0.00
C PHE A 520 -19.11 -8.23 -1.29
N ASN A 521 -18.12 -9.10 -1.42
CA ASN A 521 -17.37 -9.37 -2.62
C ASN A 521 -17.74 -10.75 -3.16
N ALA A 522 -17.90 -10.87 -4.48
CA ALA A 522 -18.02 -12.14 -5.17
C ALA A 522 -17.05 -12.20 -6.35
N ASP A 523 -16.42 -13.34 -6.53
CA ASP A 523 -15.48 -13.62 -7.62
C ASP A 523 -15.82 -14.95 -8.29
N LEU A 524 -15.63 -15.00 -9.60
CA LEU A 524 -15.61 -16.25 -10.39
C LEU A 524 -14.47 -16.16 -11.39
N GLY A 525 -13.49 -17.06 -11.33
CA GLY A 525 -12.32 -16.99 -12.18
C GLY A 525 -11.78 -18.35 -12.62
N TYR A 526 -10.97 -18.30 -13.67
CA TYR A 526 -10.19 -19.43 -14.18
C TYR A 526 -8.73 -19.03 -14.26
N ARG A 527 -7.87 -19.81 -13.62
CA ARG A 527 -6.43 -19.52 -13.54
C ARG A 527 -5.58 -20.77 -13.71
N GLY A 528 -4.35 -20.54 -14.16
CA GLY A 528 -3.39 -21.62 -14.25
C GLY A 528 -2.14 -21.30 -15.05
N THR A 529 -1.35 -22.35 -15.25
CA THR A 529 -0.14 -22.34 -16.08
C THR A 529 -0.16 -23.53 -17.04
N VAL A 530 0.23 -23.30 -18.29
CA VAL A 530 0.36 -24.33 -19.33
C VAL A 530 1.82 -24.36 -19.80
N ASP A 531 2.50 -25.47 -19.57
CA ASP A 531 3.86 -25.79 -20.04
C ASP A 531 4.93 -24.72 -19.80
N ASN A 532 4.79 -23.88 -18.78
CA ASN A 532 5.61 -22.69 -18.55
C ASN A 532 5.66 -21.71 -19.76
N ILE A 533 4.70 -21.83 -20.68
CA ILE A 533 4.53 -20.98 -21.86
C ILE A 533 3.47 -19.92 -21.58
N LEU A 534 2.35 -20.33 -20.98
CA LEU A 534 1.22 -19.46 -20.67
C LEU A 534 0.92 -19.48 -19.17
N SER A 535 0.79 -18.30 -18.57
CA SER A 535 0.22 -18.10 -17.24
C SER A 535 -0.97 -17.17 -17.37
N PHE A 536 -2.07 -17.50 -16.72
CA PHE A 536 -3.28 -16.67 -16.80
C PHE A 536 -4.11 -16.75 -15.52
N ASP A 537 -4.81 -15.65 -15.24
CA ASP A 537 -5.89 -15.54 -14.26
C ASP A 537 -6.92 -14.56 -14.81
N VAL A 538 -8.11 -15.07 -15.18
CA VAL A 538 -9.21 -14.26 -15.71
C VAL A 538 -10.40 -14.45 -14.79
N SER A 539 -10.97 -13.35 -14.30
CA SER A 539 -12.09 -13.40 -13.34
C SER A 539 -13.11 -12.30 -13.58
N LEU A 540 -14.35 -12.61 -13.27
CA LEU A 540 -15.41 -11.65 -13.05
C LEU A 540 -15.49 -11.33 -11.57
N PHE A 541 -15.79 -10.08 -11.23
CA PHE A 541 -16.02 -9.65 -9.87
C PHE A 541 -17.32 -8.87 -9.74
N TYR A 542 -17.89 -8.93 -8.55
CA TYR A 542 -19.02 -8.13 -8.11
C TYR A 542 -18.79 -7.70 -6.66
N LEU A 543 -18.82 -6.40 -6.38
CA LEU A 543 -18.68 -5.82 -5.06
C LEU A 543 -19.90 -4.92 -4.80
N ALA A 544 -20.64 -5.23 -3.76
CA ALA A 544 -21.70 -4.37 -3.22
C ALA A 544 -21.12 -3.57 -2.03
N TYR A 545 -21.29 -2.28 -2.08
CA TYR A 545 -20.84 -1.35 -1.03
C TYR A 545 -22.05 -0.55 -0.55
N ASN A 546 -22.53 -0.85 0.64
CA ASN A 546 -23.72 -0.24 1.22
C ASN A 546 -23.32 0.70 2.37
N ASN A 547 -24.19 1.67 2.65
CA ASN A 547 -24.03 2.67 3.71
C ASN A 547 -22.77 3.53 3.51
N LYS A 548 -22.47 3.94 2.27
CA LYS A 548 -21.36 4.86 2.04
C LYS A 548 -21.56 6.14 2.84
N ILE A 549 -20.51 6.55 3.57
CA ILE A 549 -20.53 7.78 4.37
C ILE A 549 -20.18 8.95 3.46
N GLY A 550 -20.86 10.05 3.63
CA GLY A 550 -20.65 11.31 2.93
C GLY A 550 -21.29 12.46 3.69
N LEU A 551 -21.27 13.63 3.10
CA LEU A 551 -21.82 14.87 3.63
C LEU A 551 -23.11 15.23 2.90
N VAL A 552 -24.07 15.77 3.62
CA VAL A 552 -25.34 16.30 3.08
C VAL A 552 -25.54 17.69 3.66
N LEU A 553 -25.77 18.67 2.80
CA LEU A 553 -26.15 20.01 3.22
C LEU A 553 -27.63 20.01 3.62
N MET A 554 -27.91 20.34 4.86
CA MET A 554 -29.22 20.38 5.47
C MET A 554 -29.73 21.82 5.56
N ASP A 555 -31.04 22.01 5.47
CA ASP A 555 -31.75 23.31 5.61
C ASP A 555 -31.19 24.40 4.67
N GLN A 556 -30.82 23.98 3.46
CA GLN A 556 -30.15 24.81 2.45
C GLN A 556 -30.85 26.12 2.18
N GLY A 557 -30.14 27.23 2.29
CA GLY A 557 -30.63 28.59 2.04
C GLY A 557 -31.41 29.19 3.20
N THR A 558 -31.35 28.62 4.39
CA THR A 558 -31.91 29.15 5.63
C THR A 558 -30.80 29.58 6.58
N GLU A 559 -31.12 30.31 7.65
CA GLU A 559 -30.17 30.67 8.72
C GLU A 559 -29.70 29.45 9.54
N ASP A 560 -30.39 28.32 9.42
CA ASP A 560 -30.06 27.06 10.11
C ASP A 560 -29.33 26.05 9.20
N GLU A 561 -28.75 26.50 8.11
CA GLU A 561 -27.98 25.63 7.18
C GLU A 561 -26.80 24.99 7.89
N TYR A 562 -26.63 23.66 7.74
CA TYR A 562 -25.50 22.92 8.30
C TYR A 562 -25.16 21.69 7.47
N THR A 563 -23.93 21.24 7.56
CA THR A 563 -23.47 20.01 6.92
C THR A 563 -23.61 18.82 7.87
N LEU A 564 -24.36 17.80 7.44
CA LEU A 564 -24.59 16.55 8.17
C LEU A 564 -23.74 15.42 7.58
N ARG A 565 -22.90 14.81 8.39
CA ARG A 565 -22.22 13.56 8.03
C ARG A 565 -23.13 12.37 8.29
N THR A 566 -23.52 11.65 7.22
CA THR A 566 -24.47 10.53 7.29
C THR A 566 -24.18 9.47 6.22
N ASN A 567 -24.98 8.40 6.18
CA ASN A 567 -24.89 7.40 5.13
C ASN A 567 -25.69 7.87 3.90
N VAL A 568 -24.98 8.30 2.86
CA VAL A 568 -25.57 9.01 1.70
C VAL A 568 -25.98 8.09 0.56
N ALA A 569 -25.33 6.94 0.38
CA ALA A 569 -25.55 6.11 -0.80
C ALA A 569 -25.14 4.65 -0.64
N ASN A 570 -25.60 3.82 -1.57
CA ASN A 570 -25.04 2.50 -1.86
C ASN A 570 -24.40 2.51 -3.25
N SER A 571 -23.39 1.68 -3.47
CA SER A 571 -22.78 1.51 -4.79
C SER A 571 -22.58 0.04 -5.14
N VAL A 572 -22.46 -0.23 -6.44
CA VAL A 572 -22.12 -1.53 -6.99
C VAL A 572 -20.94 -1.36 -7.94
N HIS A 573 -19.93 -2.19 -7.76
CA HIS A 573 -18.74 -2.26 -8.59
C HIS A 573 -18.68 -3.66 -9.20
N LYS A 574 -18.65 -3.76 -10.52
CA LYS A 574 -18.60 -5.03 -11.23
C LYS A 574 -17.67 -4.93 -12.41
N GLY A 575 -17.14 -6.05 -12.82
CA GLY A 575 -16.23 -6.02 -13.97
C GLY A 575 -15.46 -7.30 -14.22
N LEU A 576 -14.46 -7.17 -15.06
CA LEU A 576 -13.54 -8.24 -15.45
C LEU A 576 -12.12 -7.87 -15.03
N GLU A 577 -11.39 -8.81 -14.48
CA GLU A 577 -9.96 -8.73 -14.19
C GLU A 577 -9.23 -9.85 -14.90
N SER A 578 -8.18 -9.52 -15.66
CA SER A 578 -7.42 -10.48 -16.45
C SER A 578 -5.93 -10.22 -16.33
N TYR A 579 -5.17 -11.26 -16.00
CA TYR A 579 -3.73 -11.31 -16.19
C TYR A 579 -3.38 -12.45 -17.13
N ILE A 580 -2.64 -12.15 -18.19
CA ILE A 580 -2.17 -13.15 -19.15
C ILE A 580 -0.69 -12.86 -19.40
N GLU A 581 0.15 -13.86 -19.25
CA GLU A 581 1.57 -13.80 -19.64
C GLU A 581 1.92 -14.96 -20.56
N TYR A 582 2.42 -14.63 -21.73
CA TYR A 582 2.78 -15.57 -22.78
C TYR A 582 4.27 -15.49 -23.10
N ASN A 583 4.99 -16.61 -22.95
CA ASN A 583 6.40 -16.70 -23.28
C ASN A 583 6.59 -17.10 -24.73
N ILE A 584 6.80 -16.11 -25.60
CA ILE A 584 6.91 -16.25 -27.05
C ILE A 584 8.06 -17.19 -27.42
N LEU A 585 9.25 -16.98 -26.86
CA LEU A 585 10.42 -17.80 -27.21
C LEU A 585 10.29 -19.25 -26.76
N LYS A 586 9.72 -19.51 -25.58
CA LYS A 586 9.49 -20.87 -25.11
C LYS A 586 8.42 -21.63 -25.90
N HIS A 587 7.50 -20.92 -26.50
CA HIS A 587 6.53 -21.54 -27.40
C HIS A 587 7.21 -22.18 -28.63
N PHE A 588 8.14 -21.46 -29.26
CA PHE A 588 8.87 -21.97 -30.45
C PHE A 588 10.07 -22.84 -30.09
N ASN A 589 10.65 -22.66 -28.90
CA ASN A 589 11.77 -23.44 -28.41
C ASN A 589 11.66 -23.67 -26.90
N PRO A 590 11.02 -24.77 -26.45
CA PRO A 590 10.80 -25.06 -25.03
C PRO A 590 12.09 -25.13 -24.19
N SER A 591 13.22 -25.49 -24.81
CA SER A 591 14.54 -25.58 -24.15
C SER A 591 15.31 -24.26 -24.12
N ALA A 592 14.77 -23.17 -24.66
CA ALA A 592 15.46 -21.88 -24.69
C ALA A 592 15.84 -21.40 -23.29
N ALA A 593 17.13 -21.11 -23.10
CA ALA A 593 17.69 -20.54 -21.85
C ALA A 593 17.32 -19.05 -21.68
N ARG A 594 16.84 -18.40 -22.74
CA ARG A 594 16.36 -17.02 -22.77
C ARG A 594 14.86 -17.00 -22.95
N GLY A 595 14.21 -15.92 -22.50
CA GLY A 595 12.78 -15.77 -22.66
C GLY A 595 12.42 -14.38 -23.18
N LEU A 596 11.39 -14.35 -24.00
CA LEU A 596 10.70 -13.13 -24.40
C LEU A 596 9.23 -13.34 -24.04
N SER A 597 8.72 -12.59 -23.07
CA SER A 597 7.36 -12.71 -22.58
C SER A 597 6.58 -11.43 -22.88
N LEU A 598 5.37 -11.59 -23.38
CA LEU A 598 4.35 -10.54 -23.44
C LEU A 598 3.39 -10.76 -22.30
N PHE A 599 3.16 -9.74 -21.48
CA PHE A 599 2.09 -9.76 -20.47
C PHE A 599 1.04 -8.69 -20.73
N ASN A 600 -0.18 -8.99 -20.35
CA ASN A 600 -1.29 -8.05 -20.28
C ASN A 600 -2.00 -8.19 -18.93
N SER A 601 -2.17 -7.07 -18.25
CA SER A 601 -2.94 -6.91 -17.03
C SER A 601 -4.07 -5.94 -17.31
N LEU A 602 -5.30 -6.46 -17.45
CA LEU A 602 -6.49 -5.69 -17.84
C LEU A 602 -7.55 -5.77 -16.74
N SER A 603 -8.16 -4.65 -16.43
CA SER A 603 -9.41 -4.58 -15.69
C SER A 603 -10.40 -3.67 -16.41
N LEU A 604 -11.63 -4.14 -16.54
CA LEU A 604 -12.79 -3.36 -16.98
C LEU A 604 -13.70 -3.19 -15.76
N ILE A 605 -14.11 -1.96 -15.47
CA ILE A 605 -14.78 -1.61 -14.20
C ILE A 605 -16.02 -0.78 -14.50
N ASP A 606 -17.18 -1.21 -14.00
CA ASP A 606 -18.40 -0.41 -13.92
C ASP A 606 -18.76 -0.23 -12.45
N ALA A 607 -18.43 0.95 -11.91
CA ALA A 607 -18.68 1.35 -10.52
C ALA A 607 -19.66 2.50 -10.49
N LYS A 608 -20.86 2.27 -9.94
CA LYS A 608 -21.96 3.23 -9.94
C LYS A 608 -22.70 3.27 -8.61
N TYR A 609 -23.19 4.43 -8.28
CA TYR A 609 -24.16 4.62 -7.22
C TYR A 609 -25.50 3.98 -7.57
N THR A 610 -26.10 3.26 -6.63
CA THR A 610 -27.40 2.56 -6.81
C THR A 610 -28.54 3.19 -6.01
N SER A 611 -28.21 4.05 -5.07
CA SER A 611 -29.16 4.82 -4.25
C SER A 611 -28.63 6.21 -3.93
N GLY A 612 -29.42 7.04 -3.28
CA GLY A 612 -29.08 8.39 -2.89
C GLY A 612 -29.16 9.38 -4.05
N GLU A 613 -28.71 10.58 -3.83
CA GLU A 613 -28.75 11.71 -4.77
C GLU A 613 -27.97 11.40 -6.06
N PHE A 614 -26.83 10.74 -5.94
CA PHE A 614 -25.94 10.42 -7.06
C PHE A 614 -26.29 9.12 -7.79
N LYS A 615 -27.49 8.57 -7.57
CA LYS A 615 -27.91 7.32 -8.23
C LYS A 615 -27.70 7.35 -9.74
N GLY A 616 -26.99 6.33 -10.26
CA GLY A 616 -26.64 6.18 -11.67
C GLY A 616 -25.33 6.85 -12.09
N LYS A 617 -24.78 7.77 -11.27
CA LYS A 617 -23.48 8.40 -11.49
C LYS A 617 -22.36 7.42 -11.15
N ARG A 618 -21.16 7.65 -11.70
CA ARG A 618 -19.95 6.87 -11.40
C ARG A 618 -19.47 7.20 -9.99
N VAL A 619 -18.92 6.21 -9.32
CA VAL A 619 -18.23 6.42 -8.04
C VAL A 619 -16.97 7.25 -8.30
N GLU A 620 -16.66 8.19 -7.43
CA GLU A 620 -15.48 9.05 -7.50
C GLU A 620 -14.19 8.21 -7.48
N ALA A 621 -13.16 8.68 -8.13
CA ALA A 621 -11.85 8.03 -8.35
C ALA A 621 -11.92 6.67 -9.07
N ALA A 622 -13.12 6.17 -9.44
CA ALA A 622 -13.30 4.92 -10.15
C ALA A 622 -13.00 5.08 -11.65
N THR A 623 -11.87 4.56 -12.11
CA THR A 623 -11.56 4.47 -13.55
C THR A 623 -12.40 3.36 -14.20
N ASN A 624 -12.81 3.55 -15.47
CA ASN A 624 -13.59 2.55 -16.20
C ASN A 624 -12.75 1.40 -16.74
N TYR A 625 -11.45 1.61 -16.95
CA TYR A 625 -10.50 0.53 -17.29
C TYR A 625 -9.09 0.85 -16.78
N ILE A 626 -8.35 -0.22 -16.54
CA ILE A 626 -6.91 -0.21 -16.26
C ILE A 626 -6.28 -1.27 -17.15
N ASN A 627 -5.46 -0.85 -18.12
CA ASN A 627 -4.80 -1.76 -19.06
C ASN A 627 -3.28 -1.54 -19.03
N ARG A 628 -2.53 -2.59 -18.67
CA ARG A 628 -1.08 -2.56 -18.64
C ARG A 628 -0.54 -3.69 -19.52
N VAL A 629 0.31 -3.33 -20.47
CA VAL A 629 0.94 -4.27 -21.40
C VAL A 629 2.44 -4.13 -21.29
N GLY A 630 3.16 -5.23 -21.23
CA GLY A 630 4.61 -5.15 -21.22
C GLY A 630 5.29 -6.30 -21.94
N LEU A 631 6.37 -5.96 -22.62
CA LEU A 631 7.27 -6.91 -23.28
C LEU A 631 8.54 -7.04 -22.43
N THR A 632 8.83 -8.24 -21.96
CA THR A 632 9.98 -8.54 -21.11
C THR A 632 10.91 -9.53 -21.81
N TYR A 633 12.15 -9.13 -22.03
CA TYR A 633 13.24 -10.02 -22.43
C TYR A 633 14.10 -10.36 -21.21
N ALA A 634 14.60 -11.59 -21.09
CA ALA A 634 15.67 -11.91 -20.19
C ALA A 634 16.44 -13.15 -20.60
N ASP A 635 17.75 -13.08 -20.38
CA ASP A 635 18.66 -14.20 -20.43
C ASP A 635 19.53 -14.25 -19.14
N LYS A 636 20.68 -14.95 -19.18
CA LYS A 636 21.59 -15.06 -18.03
C LYS A 636 22.24 -13.73 -17.62
N LYS A 637 22.40 -12.79 -18.56
CA LYS A 637 23.15 -11.54 -18.37
C LYS A 637 22.28 -10.30 -18.50
N LEU A 638 21.40 -10.29 -19.50
CA LEU A 638 20.58 -9.13 -19.86
C LEU A 638 19.12 -9.40 -19.53
N SER A 639 18.47 -8.44 -18.92
CA SER A 639 17.01 -8.39 -18.83
C SER A 639 16.53 -6.98 -19.11
N GLY A 640 15.28 -6.85 -19.59
CA GLY A 640 14.66 -5.56 -19.82
C GLY A 640 13.18 -5.68 -20.04
N THR A 641 12.45 -4.65 -19.65
CA THR A 641 11.00 -4.56 -19.77
C THR A 641 10.63 -3.20 -20.35
N LEU A 642 9.85 -3.22 -21.42
CA LEU A 642 9.10 -2.07 -21.90
C LEU A 642 7.64 -2.27 -21.48
N GLN A 643 7.08 -1.31 -20.75
CA GLN A 643 5.73 -1.39 -20.22
C GLN A 643 4.92 -0.15 -20.63
N MET A 644 3.69 -0.36 -21.08
CA MET A 644 2.65 0.64 -21.29
C MET A 644 1.63 0.55 -20.16
N ASN A 645 1.26 1.71 -19.61
CA ASN A 645 0.17 1.87 -18.67
C ASN A 645 -0.87 2.80 -19.29
N ASN A 646 -2.04 2.27 -19.59
CA ASN A 646 -3.18 2.99 -20.16
C ASN A 646 -4.34 2.91 -19.17
N ILE A 647 -4.69 4.04 -18.58
CA ILE A 647 -5.66 4.17 -17.51
C ILE A 647 -6.81 5.04 -18.00
N GLY A 648 -8.03 4.59 -17.76
CA GLY A 648 -9.24 5.30 -18.11
C GLY A 648 -9.46 6.55 -17.26
N ASP A 649 -10.42 7.35 -17.67
CA ASP A 649 -10.84 8.55 -16.97
C ASP A 649 -11.57 8.23 -15.65
N ALA A 650 -11.58 9.22 -14.75
CA ALA A 650 -12.32 9.21 -13.50
C ALA A 650 -12.89 10.61 -13.19
N TYR A 651 -13.59 10.73 -12.08
CA TYR A 651 -14.05 12.00 -11.53
C TYR A 651 -13.49 12.19 -10.12
N GLY A 652 -13.20 13.42 -9.73
CA GLY A 652 -12.72 13.76 -8.39
C GLY A 652 -13.79 13.56 -7.32
N ASP A 653 -15.06 13.79 -7.70
CA ASP A 653 -16.22 13.78 -6.82
C ASP A 653 -17.41 13.01 -7.40
N ALA A 654 -18.45 12.80 -6.57
CA ALA A 654 -19.65 12.03 -6.92
C ALA A 654 -20.61 12.77 -7.88
N THR A 655 -20.48 14.07 -8.04
CA THR A 655 -21.33 14.86 -8.96
C THR A 655 -21.06 14.55 -10.42
N ASN A 656 -19.88 14.04 -10.72
CA ASN A 656 -19.36 13.72 -12.05
C ASN A 656 -19.36 14.94 -13.00
N VAL A 657 -19.14 16.13 -12.47
CA VAL A 657 -18.92 17.32 -13.28
C VAL A 657 -17.58 17.23 -13.99
N LYS A 658 -17.48 17.79 -15.19
CA LYS A 658 -16.23 17.79 -15.95
C LYS A 658 -15.39 19.02 -15.68
N LEU A 659 -16.04 20.16 -15.54
CA LEU A 659 -15.45 21.44 -15.23
C LEU A 659 -16.05 21.94 -13.94
N SER A 660 -15.23 22.40 -13.03
CA SER A 660 -15.61 22.99 -11.76
C SER A 660 -14.68 24.15 -11.48
N ASP A 661 -15.20 25.20 -10.89
CA ASP A 661 -14.40 26.29 -10.34
C ASP A 661 -13.63 25.82 -9.09
N ASP A 662 -14.18 24.80 -8.40
CA ASP A 662 -13.49 24.11 -7.32
C ASP A 662 -12.43 23.14 -7.89
N PRO A 663 -11.12 23.36 -7.62
CA PRO A 663 -10.04 22.53 -8.14
C PRO A 663 -9.99 21.12 -7.57
N VAL A 664 -10.76 20.84 -6.50
CA VAL A 664 -10.89 19.52 -5.86
C VAL A 664 -11.89 18.65 -6.61
N ALA A 665 -12.97 19.26 -7.13
CA ALA A 665 -13.99 18.60 -7.95
C ALA A 665 -13.54 18.50 -9.42
N GLY A 666 -14.28 17.72 -10.22
CA GLY A 666 -14.11 17.68 -11.66
C GLY A 666 -13.43 16.45 -12.23
N TYR A 667 -13.05 16.53 -13.48
CA TYR A 667 -12.62 15.41 -14.31
C TYR A 667 -11.14 15.07 -14.12
N ILE A 668 -10.84 13.78 -14.06
CA ILE A 668 -9.48 13.23 -14.10
C ILE A 668 -9.30 12.54 -15.46
N PRO A 669 -8.53 13.13 -16.39
CA PRO A 669 -8.42 12.63 -17.76
C PRO A 669 -7.74 11.27 -17.86
N ALA A 670 -8.15 10.46 -18.84
CA ALA A 670 -7.45 9.24 -19.20
C ALA A 670 -6.02 9.53 -19.65
N TYR A 671 -5.10 8.62 -19.34
CA TYR A 671 -3.69 8.81 -19.71
C TYR A 671 -3.02 7.51 -20.16
N THR A 672 -1.95 7.68 -20.94
CA THR A 672 -1.06 6.57 -21.34
C THR A 672 0.39 6.96 -21.07
N VAL A 673 1.10 6.11 -20.35
CA VAL A 673 2.51 6.30 -19.97
C VAL A 673 3.30 5.06 -20.32
N PHE A 674 4.51 5.25 -20.87
CA PHE A 674 5.45 4.19 -21.19
C PHE A 674 6.66 4.27 -20.27
N ASP A 675 7.09 3.11 -19.78
CA ASP A 675 8.27 2.95 -18.94
C ASP A 675 9.21 1.92 -19.55
N PHE A 676 10.51 2.18 -19.49
CA PHE A 676 11.55 1.24 -19.90
C PHE A 676 12.53 1.02 -18.76
N SER A 677 12.87 -0.24 -18.51
CA SER A 677 13.86 -0.64 -17.51
C SER A 677 14.70 -1.78 -18.03
N ALA A 678 16.01 -1.75 -17.80
CA ALA A 678 16.94 -2.80 -18.18
C ALA A 678 17.96 -3.06 -17.08
N ALA A 679 18.48 -4.29 -17.05
CA ALA A 679 19.54 -4.69 -16.14
C ALA A 679 20.56 -5.58 -16.85
N TYR A 680 21.85 -5.35 -16.58
CA TYR A 680 22.96 -6.15 -17.12
C TYR A 680 23.80 -6.71 -15.99
N ARG A 681 23.97 -8.03 -15.96
CA ARG A 681 24.67 -8.75 -14.89
C ARG A 681 26.08 -9.18 -15.35
N ILE A 682 27.07 -8.77 -14.57
CA ILE A 682 28.48 -9.13 -14.77
C ILE A 682 29.02 -9.68 -13.45
N ARG A 683 29.26 -10.98 -13.37
CA ARG A 683 29.74 -11.64 -12.13
C ARG A 683 28.83 -11.28 -10.93
N ASN A 684 29.38 -10.60 -9.93
CA ASN A 684 28.67 -10.18 -8.71
C ASN A 684 27.95 -8.83 -8.86
N TYR A 685 28.13 -8.14 -9.97
CA TYR A 685 27.57 -6.82 -10.23
C TYR A 685 26.30 -6.91 -11.09
N ASN A 686 25.37 -6.01 -10.85
CA ASN A 686 24.17 -5.81 -11.64
C ASN A 686 23.98 -4.31 -11.93
N ILE A 687 24.19 -3.92 -13.17
CA ILE A 687 23.98 -2.55 -13.63
C ILE A 687 22.53 -2.44 -14.07
N LYS A 688 21.83 -1.43 -13.60
CA LYS A 688 20.42 -1.16 -13.92
C LYS A 688 20.29 0.24 -14.50
N ALA A 689 19.43 0.40 -15.48
CA ALA A 689 19.09 1.72 -16.03
C ALA A 689 17.65 1.72 -16.53
N GLY A 690 17.05 2.88 -16.59
CA GLY A 690 15.70 3.00 -17.14
C GLY A 690 15.24 4.43 -17.32
N VAL A 691 14.08 4.53 -17.94
CA VAL A 691 13.36 5.77 -18.21
C VAL A 691 11.92 5.57 -17.77
N ASN A 692 11.46 6.36 -16.83
CA ASN A 692 10.06 6.42 -16.46
C ASN A 692 9.38 7.50 -17.31
N ASN A 693 8.11 7.29 -17.69
CA ASN A 693 7.34 8.20 -18.52
C ASN A 693 8.13 8.65 -19.79
N VAL A 694 8.47 7.68 -20.62
CA VAL A 694 9.32 7.89 -21.83
C VAL A 694 8.81 9.00 -22.73
N THR A 695 7.48 9.15 -22.85
CA THR A 695 6.82 10.13 -23.72
C THR A 695 6.67 11.51 -23.09
N ASP A 696 7.11 11.69 -21.84
CA ASP A 696 6.97 12.94 -21.07
C ASP A 696 5.52 13.44 -20.98
N LYS A 697 4.59 12.53 -20.79
CA LYS A 697 3.16 12.85 -20.66
C LYS A 697 2.92 13.62 -19.36
N ALA A 698 2.37 14.83 -19.47
CA ALA A 698 1.80 15.53 -18.32
C ALA A 698 0.45 14.91 -17.98
N TYR A 699 0.26 14.50 -16.73
CA TYR A 699 -0.97 13.88 -16.24
C TYR A 699 -1.04 14.01 -14.72
N PHE A 700 -2.21 13.72 -14.18
CA PHE A 700 -2.43 13.56 -12.75
C PHE A 700 -3.41 12.41 -12.50
N THR A 701 -3.39 11.88 -11.29
CA THR A 701 -4.22 10.73 -10.89
C THR A 701 -5.15 11.06 -9.73
N ARG A 702 -5.04 12.27 -9.18
CA ARG A 702 -5.72 12.68 -7.97
C ARG A 702 -6.04 14.16 -7.99
N ARG A 703 -7.23 14.51 -7.47
CA ARG A 703 -7.61 15.78 -6.89
C ARG A 703 -7.83 15.56 -5.39
N THR A 704 -7.50 16.49 -4.55
CA THR A 704 -7.60 16.36 -3.09
C THR A 704 -7.95 17.70 -2.46
N ASP A 705 -8.72 17.64 -1.39
CA ASP A 705 -9.13 18.75 -0.52
C ASP A 705 -8.11 19.02 0.60
N GLU A 706 -7.46 17.96 1.06
CA GLU A 706 -6.45 18.03 2.10
C GLU A 706 -5.03 18.01 1.51
N TYR A 707 -4.04 17.85 2.40
CA TYR A 707 -2.65 17.73 1.98
C TYR A 707 -2.47 16.56 0.97
N PRO A 708 -1.54 16.67 0.06
CA PRO A 708 -0.62 17.77 -0.25
C PRO A 708 -1.24 18.87 -1.12
N GLY A 709 -2.58 18.97 -1.17
CA GLY A 709 -3.35 19.92 -1.94
C GLY A 709 -3.50 21.28 -1.26
N PRO A 710 -4.71 21.86 -1.34
CA PRO A 710 -5.84 21.36 -2.14
C PRO A 710 -5.63 21.51 -3.66
N GLY A 711 -6.41 20.74 -4.46
CA GLY A 711 -6.44 20.80 -5.90
C GLY A 711 -5.81 19.59 -6.61
N ILE A 712 -5.38 19.81 -7.85
CA ILE A 712 -4.69 18.79 -8.68
C ILE A 712 -3.29 18.55 -8.16
N ILE A 713 -2.94 17.29 -7.94
CA ILE A 713 -1.58 16.88 -7.63
C ILE A 713 -0.95 16.23 -8.85
N PRO A 714 -0.01 16.93 -9.55
CA PRO A 714 0.60 16.41 -10.76
C PRO A 714 1.45 15.17 -10.54
N SER A 715 1.47 14.30 -11.53
CA SER A 715 2.37 13.14 -11.57
C SER A 715 3.69 13.48 -12.25
N VAL A 716 4.76 12.78 -11.87
CA VAL A 716 6.12 13.05 -12.34
C VAL A 716 6.25 12.86 -13.85
N GLY A 717 6.87 13.82 -14.53
CA GLY A 717 7.24 13.76 -15.92
C GLY A 717 8.34 12.73 -16.22
N ARG A 718 8.97 12.83 -17.39
CA ARG A 718 10.06 11.92 -17.78
C ARG A 718 11.24 11.99 -16.82
N SER A 719 11.70 10.83 -16.35
CA SER A 719 12.87 10.71 -15.48
C SER A 719 13.75 9.53 -15.87
N PHE A 720 15.05 9.69 -15.68
CA PHE A 720 16.08 8.68 -15.96
C PHE A 720 16.71 8.23 -14.66
N TYR A 721 17.16 6.97 -14.64
CA TYR A 721 17.96 6.46 -13.54
C TYR A 721 19.01 5.48 -14.03
N ILE A 722 20.12 5.42 -13.31
CA ILE A 722 21.16 4.41 -13.45
C ILE A 722 21.61 3.97 -12.06
N GLY A 723 21.84 2.67 -11.90
CA GLY A 723 22.30 2.11 -10.64
C GLY A 723 23.22 0.93 -10.82
N ILE A 724 24.03 0.68 -9.80
CA ILE A 724 24.89 -0.48 -9.70
C ILE A 724 24.61 -1.20 -8.39
N ALA A 725 24.43 -2.52 -8.46
CA ALA A 725 24.29 -3.36 -7.28
C ALA A 725 25.38 -4.43 -7.25
N ALA A 726 25.83 -4.79 -6.06
CA ALA A 726 26.86 -5.82 -5.87
C ALA A 726 26.48 -6.79 -4.74
N LYS A 727 26.92 -8.07 -4.88
CA LYS A 727 26.71 -9.13 -3.90
C LYS A 727 28.07 -9.72 -3.49
N PHE A 728 28.32 -9.81 -2.18
CA PHE A 728 29.56 -10.31 -1.59
C PHE A 728 29.33 -11.44 -0.61
#